data_f89cc2f24961dd4534c21d1915cc456d
#
_entry.id   f89cc2f24961dd4534c21d1915cc456d
#
_cell.length_a   1.000
_cell.length_b   1.000
_cell.length_c   1.000
_cell.angle_alpha   90.00
_cell.angle_beta   90.00
_cell.angle_gamma   90.00
#
_symmetry.space_group_name_H-M   'P 1'
#
loop_
_entity.id
_entity.type
_entity.pdbx_description
1 polymer ?
#
loop_
_entity_poly.entity_id
_entity_poly.type
_entity_poly.pdbx_seq_one_letter_code
_entity_poly.pdbx_strand_id
1 'polypeptide(L)'
;MLIYGEFKKYVERTSRIRSLSSPSIGNFENADDYALRLHKNFETIGKLAKENREFLNNFFYPYLDKTSKLETSEINQLVSFSDSLINPEAGESLDLPIVSMISDKLISHAKDFGDLYQQIKQEDVQIGVIYDLMNMTLRLTAYPEISNYYRELGFKIGDFYFNLLKKENFEKIEDEECREIVITNARFSIAFYEGIENQAQKNQEQIEKLLYMLDLENDSFYKKLLPGYEWQYHRYRVLQYLSMATEKQNAAGLTCEQIALVCQKTEELSRLYYSNKEFFKERLQSGETEAFCDFYLAHNQFLAGKIDKETYVKLITSIYNKADRKDYCFGASYINLQIPLELLLLIDKNNYSMKEQNLIQTIYKNLLSYAFHMPNGESISPMLEYYCDIIDEFIEEPSGYTCEQMMLNYLAAFHPPTYVHSIMVGLITECLCRHLIHVRPEILIGFPDCDTVEKVREKYKEIVSFAYHSAICHDVGKISIIDTIFVYGRRLLDMEFDLIKTHPKTGYNLLKKYASTRQYAEVALGHHKWYDNSRGYPEDFDTSKSSLKPIIDLVLCADCLDAATDTVGRSYNSGKKLDDFIKELEEGSGTRYAPWLSELIKIPEVYSDIQYILTSRRKQTYRETFYLLRDMQERDI
;
A
#
# COMPACT_ATOMS: atom_id res chain seq x y z
N MET A 1 -27.80 -19.44 -14.32
CA MET A 1 -28.27 -18.13 -14.84
C MET A 1 -28.52 -17.07 -13.75
N LEU A 2 -29.17 -17.41 -12.62
CA LEU A 2 -29.41 -16.44 -11.52
C LEU A 2 -28.12 -15.94 -10.85
N ILE A 3 -27.14 -16.83 -10.59
CA ILE A 3 -25.91 -16.50 -9.85
C ILE A 3 -24.97 -15.58 -10.63
N TYR A 4 -24.83 -15.76 -11.94
CA TYR A 4 -24.01 -14.86 -12.77
C TYR A 4 -24.58 -13.43 -12.85
N GLY A 5 -25.89 -13.29 -12.73
CA GLY A 5 -26.53 -11.98 -12.60
C GLY A 5 -26.14 -11.27 -11.29
N GLU A 6 -25.91 -12.03 -10.22
CA GLU A 6 -25.46 -11.48 -8.93
C GLU A 6 -23.97 -11.09 -8.96
N PHE A 7 -23.11 -11.83 -9.70
CA PHE A 7 -21.72 -11.43 -9.95
C PHE A 7 -21.65 -10.06 -10.59
N LYS A 8 -22.40 -9.87 -11.67
CA LYS A 8 -22.46 -8.58 -12.35
C LYS A 8 -22.91 -7.46 -11.43
N LYS A 9 -23.93 -7.71 -10.59
CA LYS A 9 -24.40 -6.72 -9.61
C LYS A 9 -23.33 -6.41 -8.55
N TYR A 10 -22.58 -7.41 -8.10
CA TYR A 10 -21.48 -7.21 -7.17
C TYR A 10 -20.40 -6.31 -7.78
N VAL A 11 -19.99 -6.60 -9.01
CA VAL A 11 -19.04 -5.81 -9.78
C VAL A 11 -19.51 -4.36 -9.96
N GLU A 12 -20.77 -4.18 -10.41
CA GLU A 12 -21.36 -2.85 -10.59
C GLU A 12 -21.41 -2.06 -9.28
N ARG A 13 -21.80 -2.71 -8.15
CA ARG A 13 -21.80 -2.08 -6.83
C ARG A 13 -20.39 -1.71 -6.37
N THR A 14 -19.43 -2.61 -6.51
CA THR A 14 -18.04 -2.39 -6.09
C THR A 14 -17.40 -1.28 -6.92
N SER A 15 -17.57 -1.27 -8.23
CA SER A 15 -17.09 -0.18 -9.11
C SER A 15 -17.72 1.17 -8.71
N ARG A 16 -19.02 1.18 -8.41
CA ARG A 16 -19.70 2.38 -7.97
C ARG A 16 -19.20 2.86 -6.60
N ILE A 17 -18.95 1.94 -5.67
CA ILE A 17 -18.38 2.27 -4.36
C ILE A 17 -17.00 2.94 -4.54
N ARG A 18 -16.13 2.38 -5.37
CA ARG A 18 -14.81 2.99 -5.67
C ARG A 18 -14.95 4.40 -6.22
N SER A 19 -15.81 4.61 -7.20
CA SER A 19 -16.03 5.94 -7.79
C SER A 19 -16.60 6.97 -6.81
N LEU A 20 -17.35 6.53 -5.81
CA LEU A 20 -17.93 7.39 -4.77
C LEU A 20 -16.96 7.67 -3.62
N SER A 21 -16.06 6.73 -3.29
CA SER A 21 -15.10 6.86 -2.19
C SER A 21 -13.93 7.79 -2.53
N SER A 22 -13.51 7.84 -3.79
CA SER A 22 -12.39 8.66 -4.26
C SER A 22 -12.78 9.52 -5.46
N PRO A 23 -13.75 10.44 -5.31
CA PRO A 23 -14.15 11.30 -6.41
C PRO A 23 -13.05 12.32 -6.73
N SER A 24 -12.83 12.57 -8.02
CA SER A 24 -11.88 13.60 -8.47
C SER A 24 -12.24 14.96 -7.89
N ILE A 25 -11.26 15.68 -7.37
CA ILE A 25 -11.45 17.00 -6.75
C ILE A 25 -12.03 18.01 -7.74
N GLY A 26 -11.73 17.89 -9.03
CA GLY A 26 -12.26 18.73 -10.10
C GLY A 26 -13.77 18.58 -10.34
N ASN A 27 -14.41 17.56 -9.77
CA ASN A 27 -15.87 17.35 -9.87
C ASN A 27 -16.67 18.20 -8.90
N PHE A 28 -16.03 18.99 -8.04
CA PHE A 28 -16.68 19.82 -7.03
C PHE A 28 -16.61 21.30 -7.38
N GLU A 29 -17.70 22.01 -7.19
CA GLU A 29 -17.78 23.45 -7.45
C GLU A 29 -17.01 24.27 -6.40
N ASN A 30 -17.08 23.84 -5.15
CA ASN A 30 -16.47 24.49 -4.00
C ASN A 30 -16.34 23.53 -2.81
N ALA A 31 -15.73 24.02 -1.73
CA ALA A 31 -15.49 23.23 -0.52
C ALA A 31 -16.78 22.78 0.21
N ASP A 32 -17.86 23.54 0.12
CA ASP A 32 -19.15 23.15 0.73
C ASP A 32 -19.85 22.05 -0.08
N ASP A 33 -19.77 22.13 -1.42
CA ASP A 33 -20.22 21.06 -2.31
C ASP A 33 -19.43 19.77 -2.07
N TYR A 34 -18.11 19.86 -1.91
CA TYR A 34 -17.26 18.73 -1.56
C TYR A 34 -17.74 18.02 -0.30
N ALA A 35 -17.86 18.73 0.82
CA ALA A 35 -18.28 18.15 2.10
C ALA A 35 -19.69 17.53 2.03
N LEU A 36 -20.63 18.20 1.36
CA LEU A 36 -22.01 17.70 1.22
C LEU A 36 -22.08 16.45 0.34
N ARG A 37 -21.37 16.42 -0.78
CA ARG A 37 -21.38 15.27 -1.69
C ARG A 37 -20.66 14.08 -1.09
N LEU A 38 -19.54 14.26 -0.37
CA LEU A 38 -18.91 13.17 0.35
C LEU A 38 -19.87 12.52 1.33
N HIS A 39 -20.60 13.31 2.13
CA HIS A 39 -21.60 12.75 3.05
C HIS A 39 -22.65 11.89 2.33
N LYS A 40 -23.22 12.39 1.22
CA LYS A 40 -24.19 11.64 0.41
C LYS A 40 -23.58 10.39 -0.22
N ASN A 41 -22.31 10.48 -0.66
CA ASN A 41 -21.60 9.35 -1.22
C ASN A 41 -21.44 8.24 -0.19
N PHE A 42 -21.01 8.55 1.03
CA PHE A 42 -20.83 7.55 2.08
C PHE A 42 -22.15 6.92 2.56
N GLU A 43 -23.26 7.65 2.58
CA GLU A 43 -24.58 7.06 2.79
C GLU A 43 -24.93 6.02 1.69
N THR A 44 -24.59 6.33 0.44
CA THR A 44 -24.81 5.43 -0.69
C THR A 44 -23.90 4.22 -0.61
N ILE A 45 -22.60 4.42 -0.31
CA ILE A 45 -21.61 3.38 -0.09
C ILE A 45 -22.11 2.39 0.98
N GLY A 46 -22.60 2.89 2.11
CA GLY A 46 -23.10 2.05 3.21
C GLY A 46 -24.24 1.11 2.78
N LYS A 47 -25.15 1.57 1.92
CA LYS A 47 -26.25 0.76 1.36
C LYS A 47 -25.71 -0.32 0.41
N LEU A 48 -24.86 0.07 -0.54
CA LEU A 48 -24.26 -0.85 -1.51
C LEU A 48 -23.37 -1.91 -0.84
N ALA A 49 -22.58 -1.49 0.16
CA ALA A 49 -21.74 -2.40 0.94
C ALA A 49 -22.53 -3.44 1.75
N LYS A 50 -23.75 -3.07 2.23
CA LYS A 50 -24.64 -4.02 2.88
C LYS A 50 -25.09 -5.11 1.92
N GLU A 51 -25.51 -4.74 0.71
CA GLU A 51 -25.91 -5.70 -0.33
C GLU A 51 -24.75 -6.62 -0.75
N ASN A 52 -23.54 -6.08 -0.88
CA ASN A 52 -22.34 -6.87 -1.16
C ASN A 52 -22.05 -7.89 -0.04
N ARG A 53 -22.18 -7.49 1.23
CA ARG A 53 -22.01 -8.41 2.37
C ARG A 53 -23.04 -9.55 2.36
N GLU A 54 -24.30 -9.24 2.04
CA GLU A 54 -25.35 -10.26 1.93
C GLU A 54 -25.03 -11.27 0.82
N PHE A 55 -24.55 -10.77 -0.34
CA PHE A 55 -24.11 -11.64 -1.43
C PHE A 55 -22.94 -12.55 -1.03
N LEU A 56 -21.87 -12.00 -0.44
CA LEU A 56 -20.71 -12.78 -0.03
C LEU A 56 -21.04 -13.81 1.03
N ASN A 57 -21.87 -13.47 2.01
CA ASN A 57 -22.33 -14.40 3.06
C ASN A 57 -23.13 -15.58 2.48
N ASN A 58 -23.91 -15.34 1.45
CA ASN A 58 -24.78 -16.38 0.86
C ASN A 58 -24.06 -17.20 -0.23
N PHE A 59 -23.05 -16.65 -0.87
CA PHE A 59 -22.38 -17.27 -2.01
C PHE A 59 -20.92 -17.61 -1.74
N PHE A 60 -20.09 -16.64 -1.33
CA PHE A 60 -18.62 -16.77 -1.34
C PHE A 60 -18.10 -17.54 -0.12
N TYR A 61 -18.46 -17.13 1.08
CA TYR A 61 -17.96 -17.76 2.30
C TYR A 61 -18.34 -19.23 2.44
N PRO A 62 -19.53 -19.70 2.02
CA PRO A 62 -19.85 -21.12 2.07
C PRO A 62 -18.89 -22.02 1.26
N TYR A 63 -18.31 -21.49 0.16
CA TYR A 63 -17.28 -22.23 -0.60
C TYR A 63 -15.92 -22.21 0.06
N LEU A 64 -15.54 -21.08 0.68
CA LEU A 64 -14.27 -21.02 1.41
C LEU A 64 -14.26 -21.93 2.63
N ASP A 65 -15.35 -22.00 3.36
CA ASP A 65 -15.48 -22.79 4.58
C ASP A 65 -15.65 -24.30 4.29
N LYS A 66 -15.91 -24.68 3.03
CA LYS A 66 -16.08 -26.05 2.63
C LYS A 66 -14.78 -26.84 2.79
N THR A 67 -14.79 -27.85 3.66
CA THR A 67 -13.63 -28.73 3.91
C THR A 67 -13.51 -29.88 2.90
N SER A 68 -14.64 -30.26 2.27
CA SER A 68 -14.65 -31.26 1.19
C SER A 68 -14.15 -30.70 -0.12
N LYS A 69 -13.72 -31.59 -1.04
CA LYS A 69 -13.33 -31.20 -2.39
C LYS A 69 -14.47 -30.43 -3.10
N LEU A 70 -14.13 -29.36 -3.80
CA LEU A 70 -15.10 -28.61 -4.61
C LEU A 70 -15.56 -29.45 -5.80
N GLU A 71 -16.85 -29.39 -6.10
CA GLU A 71 -17.39 -29.90 -7.35
C GLU A 71 -16.99 -29.02 -8.52
N THR A 72 -16.93 -29.58 -9.74
CA THR A 72 -16.55 -28.82 -10.95
C THR A 72 -17.43 -27.60 -11.17
N SER A 73 -18.74 -27.72 -10.92
CA SER A 73 -19.67 -26.59 -11.00
C SER A 73 -19.38 -25.46 -9.99
N GLU A 74 -18.84 -25.80 -8.81
CA GLU A 74 -18.44 -24.84 -7.79
C GLU A 74 -17.13 -24.13 -8.17
N ILE A 75 -16.18 -24.88 -8.74
CA ILE A 75 -14.94 -24.32 -9.31
C ILE A 75 -15.30 -23.31 -10.41
N ASN A 76 -16.17 -23.69 -11.35
CA ASN A 76 -16.62 -22.81 -12.41
C ASN A 76 -17.27 -21.53 -11.90
N GLN A 77 -18.06 -21.60 -10.85
CA GLN A 77 -18.68 -20.42 -10.25
C GLN A 77 -17.65 -19.50 -9.60
N LEU A 78 -16.68 -20.05 -8.87
CA LEU A 78 -15.61 -19.26 -8.25
C LEU A 78 -14.72 -18.60 -9.31
N VAL A 79 -14.32 -19.33 -10.36
CA VAL A 79 -13.53 -18.80 -11.47
C VAL A 79 -14.28 -17.69 -12.20
N SER A 80 -15.55 -17.91 -12.54
CA SER A 80 -16.37 -16.87 -13.20
C SER A 80 -16.59 -15.64 -12.35
N PHE A 81 -16.71 -15.82 -11.02
CA PHE A 81 -16.79 -14.67 -10.11
C PHE A 81 -15.49 -13.89 -10.09
N SER A 82 -14.35 -14.57 -9.99
CA SER A 82 -13.03 -13.94 -10.03
C SER A 82 -12.80 -13.19 -11.35
N ASP A 83 -13.11 -13.82 -12.48
CA ASP A 83 -13.00 -13.20 -13.81
C ASP A 83 -13.80 -11.89 -13.88
N SER A 84 -15.01 -11.90 -13.31
CA SER A 84 -15.84 -10.70 -13.25
C SER A 84 -15.25 -9.56 -12.42
N LEU A 85 -14.32 -9.86 -11.49
CA LEU A 85 -13.64 -8.88 -10.66
C LEU A 85 -12.38 -8.29 -11.30
N ILE A 86 -11.91 -8.88 -12.39
CA ILE A 86 -10.72 -8.42 -13.11
C ILE A 86 -11.14 -7.44 -14.20
N ASN A 87 -10.48 -6.28 -14.24
CA ASN A 87 -10.60 -5.35 -15.34
C ASN A 87 -9.43 -5.58 -16.31
N PRO A 88 -9.65 -6.26 -17.47
CA PRO A 88 -8.55 -6.59 -18.38
C PRO A 88 -7.93 -5.35 -19.04
N GLU A 89 -8.68 -4.26 -19.20
CA GLU A 89 -8.18 -3.03 -19.83
C GLU A 89 -7.24 -2.25 -18.89
N ALA A 90 -7.54 -2.23 -17.60
CA ALA A 90 -6.71 -1.55 -16.59
C ALA A 90 -5.65 -2.47 -15.97
N GLY A 91 -5.74 -3.79 -16.14
CA GLY A 91 -4.87 -4.75 -15.45
C GLY A 91 -5.05 -4.76 -13.93
N GLU A 92 -6.21 -4.35 -13.45
CA GLU A 92 -6.54 -4.18 -12.03
C GLU A 92 -7.66 -5.13 -11.61
N SER A 93 -7.65 -5.55 -10.35
CA SER A 93 -8.78 -6.23 -9.72
C SER A 93 -9.65 -5.24 -8.94
N LEU A 94 -10.95 -5.49 -8.93
CA LEU A 94 -11.91 -4.74 -8.12
C LEU A 94 -11.88 -5.17 -6.64
N ASP A 95 -11.44 -6.39 -6.36
CA ASP A 95 -11.32 -6.93 -5.01
C ASP A 95 -10.23 -8.02 -4.96
N LEU A 96 -8.97 -7.59 -4.94
CA LEU A 96 -7.81 -8.47 -4.99
C LEU A 96 -7.77 -9.50 -3.85
N PRO A 97 -8.10 -9.18 -2.59
CA PRO A 97 -8.18 -10.17 -1.53
C PRO A 97 -9.17 -11.31 -1.82
N ILE A 98 -10.35 -11.02 -2.35
CA ILE A 98 -11.33 -12.05 -2.77
C ILE A 98 -10.75 -12.93 -3.87
N VAL A 99 -10.16 -12.32 -4.90
CA VAL A 99 -9.47 -13.03 -5.99
C VAL A 99 -8.38 -13.94 -5.45
N SER A 100 -7.57 -13.45 -4.52
CA SER A 100 -6.48 -14.20 -3.88
C SER A 100 -6.98 -15.39 -3.08
N MET A 101 -8.05 -15.23 -2.30
CA MET A 101 -8.66 -16.30 -1.53
C MET A 101 -9.25 -17.39 -2.43
N ILE A 102 -9.82 -17.02 -3.57
CA ILE A 102 -10.29 -17.98 -4.57
C ILE A 102 -9.10 -18.76 -5.14
N SER A 103 -8.02 -18.07 -5.51
CA SER A 103 -6.80 -18.71 -6.01
C SER A 103 -6.24 -19.72 -5.02
N ASP A 104 -6.12 -19.36 -3.74
CA ASP A 104 -5.63 -20.27 -2.70
C ASP A 104 -6.55 -21.48 -2.51
N LYS A 105 -7.86 -21.25 -2.51
CA LYS A 105 -8.85 -22.33 -2.41
C LYS A 105 -8.75 -23.30 -3.58
N LEU A 106 -8.61 -22.81 -4.80
CA LEU A 106 -8.46 -23.64 -6.00
C LEU A 106 -7.16 -24.45 -5.96
N ILE A 107 -6.03 -23.83 -5.62
CA ILE A 107 -4.72 -24.49 -5.52
C ILE A 107 -4.74 -25.55 -4.41
N SER A 108 -5.34 -25.27 -3.26
CA SER A 108 -5.39 -26.20 -2.13
C SER A 108 -6.25 -27.45 -2.40
N HIS A 109 -7.17 -27.38 -3.35
CA HIS A 109 -8.03 -28.49 -3.73
C HIS A 109 -7.49 -29.36 -4.87
N ALA A 110 -6.54 -28.82 -5.64
CA ALA A 110 -5.82 -29.56 -6.66
C ALA A 110 -4.64 -30.32 -6.03
N LYS A 111 -4.45 -31.62 -6.37
CA LYS A 111 -3.23 -32.33 -5.98
C LYS A 111 -2.02 -31.77 -6.68
N ASP A 112 -2.22 -31.40 -7.95
CA ASP A 112 -1.32 -30.65 -8.78
C ASP A 112 -2.15 -29.82 -9.76
N PHE A 113 -1.47 -28.98 -10.51
CA PHE A 113 -2.16 -28.17 -11.51
C PHE A 113 -2.78 -29.01 -12.64
N GLY A 114 -2.17 -30.14 -13.00
CA GLY A 114 -2.73 -31.05 -13.98
C GLY A 114 -4.15 -31.51 -13.62
N ASP A 115 -4.39 -31.80 -12.33
CA ASP A 115 -5.71 -32.14 -11.82
C ASP A 115 -6.70 -30.98 -11.98
N LEU A 116 -6.30 -29.77 -11.59
CA LEU A 116 -7.14 -28.56 -11.73
C LEU A 116 -7.42 -28.25 -13.21
N TYR A 117 -6.39 -28.31 -14.05
CA TYR A 117 -6.47 -28.12 -15.48
C TYR A 117 -7.46 -29.10 -16.14
N GLN A 118 -7.35 -30.39 -15.85
CA GLN A 118 -8.25 -31.39 -16.42
C GLN A 118 -9.70 -31.24 -15.96
N GLN A 119 -9.92 -30.83 -14.71
CA GLN A 119 -11.26 -30.54 -14.19
C GLN A 119 -11.90 -29.35 -14.93
N ILE A 120 -11.13 -28.30 -15.19
CA ILE A 120 -11.62 -27.06 -15.82
C ILE A 120 -11.83 -27.25 -17.33
N LYS A 121 -10.92 -27.95 -18.00
CA LYS A 121 -11.01 -28.24 -19.45
C LYS A 121 -12.29 -28.99 -19.83
N GLN A 122 -12.82 -29.81 -18.93
CA GLN A 122 -14.07 -30.55 -19.16
C GLN A 122 -15.33 -29.69 -19.19
N GLU A 123 -15.25 -28.44 -18.69
CA GLU A 123 -16.40 -27.57 -18.46
C GLU A 123 -16.34 -26.24 -19.25
N ASP A 124 -15.52 -26.11 -20.27
CA ASP A 124 -15.40 -24.89 -21.10
C ASP A 124 -14.98 -23.62 -20.32
N VAL A 125 -14.29 -23.75 -19.17
CA VAL A 125 -13.75 -22.61 -18.45
C VAL A 125 -12.44 -22.16 -19.09
N GLN A 126 -12.32 -20.86 -19.29
CA GLN A 126 -11.08 -20.29 -19.84
C GLN A 126 -9.95 -20.40 -18.80
N ILE A 127 -8.98 -21.26 -19.04
CA ILE A 127 -7.82 -21.47 -18.16
C ILE A 127 -7.00 -20.21 -17.98
N GLY A 128 -6.94 -19.34 -18.99
CA GLY A 128 -6.32 -18.03 -18.89
C GLY A 128 -6.77 -17.24 -17.70
N VAL A 129 -8.04 -17.31 -17.32
CA VAL A 129 -8.60 -16.63 -16.15
C VAL A 129 -7.95 -17.08 -14.86
N ILE A 130 -7.71 -18.39 -14.69
CA ILE A 130 -7.03 -18.90 -13.48
C ILE A 130 -5.60 -18.38 -13.39
N TYR A 131 -4.92 -18.30 -14.51
CA TYR A 131 -3.56 -17.76 -14.55
C TYR A 131 -3.53 -16.27 -14.24
N ASP A 132 -4.48 -15.50 -14.75
CA ASP A 132 -4.60 -14.08 -14.42
C ASP A 132 -4.90 -13.87 -12.93
N LEU A 133 -5.76 -14.71 -12.35
CA LEU A 133 -6.02 -14.72 -10.91
C LEU A 133 -4.74 -14.96 -10.09
N MET A 134 -3.95 -15.95 -10.49
CA MET A 134 -2.70 -16.27 -9.80
C MET A 134 -1.67 -15.14 -9.97
N ASN A 135 -1.57 -14.52 -11.14
CA ASN A 135 -0.71 -13.37 -11.37
C ASN A 135 -1.09 -12.15 -10.55
N MET A 136 -2.37 -11.86 -10.45
CA MET A 136 -2.85 -10.75 -9.60
C MET A 136 -2.52 -11.00 -8.13
N THR A 137 -2.64 -12.25 -7.66
CA THR A 137 -2.24 -12.63 -6.31
C THR A 137 -0.75 -12.39 -6.06
N LEU A 138 0.11 -12.66 -7.04
CA LEU A 138 1.55 -12.40 -6.95
C LEU A 138 1.87 -10.91 -6.74
N ARG A 139 1.06 -10.00 -7.26
CA ARG A 139 1.25 -8.56 -7.03
C ARG A 139 1.15 -8.19 -5.55
N LEU A 140 0.36 -8.90 -4.76
CA LEU A 140 0.26 -8.70 -3.32
C LEU A 140 1.56 -9.06 -2.58
N THR A 141 2.41 -9.90 -3.16
CA THR A 141 3.69 -10.27 -2.53
C THR A 141 4.74 -9.18 -2.59
N ALA A 142 4.55 -8.16 -3.42
CA ALA A 142 5.44 -7.00 -3.50
C ALA A 142 5.29 -6.03 -2.30
N TYR A 143 4.33 -6.25 -1.42
CA TYR A 143 4.15 -5.43 -0.23
C TYR A 143 5.04 -5.89 0.92
N PRO A 144 5.96 -5.08 1.43
CA PRO A 144 6.86 -5.48 2.52
C PRO A 144 6.11 -5.78 3.83
N GLU A 145 4.92 -5.24 4.01
CA GLU A 145 4.13 -5.36 5.25
C GLU A 145 2.92 -6.29 5.13
N ILE A 146 2.79 -6.95 4.01
CA ILE A 146 1.74 -7.94 3.78
C ILE A 146 1.85 -9.09 4.79
N SER A 147 0.69 -9.58 5.20
CA SER A 147 0.58 -10.75 6.05
C SER A 147 1.37 -11.92 5.45
N ASN A 148 1.96 -12.73 6.30
CA ASN A 148 2.68 -13.94 5.90
C ASN A 148 1.85 -14.82 4.92
N TYR A 149 0.53 -14.77 5.04
CA TYR A 149 -0.39 -15.49 4.16
C TYR A 149 -0.17 -15.15 2.67
N TYR A 150 -0.15 -13.88 2.30
CA TYR A 150 0.03 -13.47 0.90
C TYR A 150 1.44 -13.76 0.38
N ARG A 151 2.45 -13.65 1.23
CA ARG A 151 3.82 -14.03 0.90
C ARG A 151 3.92 -15.52 0.60
N GLU A 152 3.41 -16.36 1.51
CA GLU A 152 3.39 -17.82 1.33
C GLU A 152 2.62 -18.22 0.08
N LEU A 153 1.50 -17.57 -0.19
CA LEU A 153 0.71 -17.81 -1.40
C LEU A 153 1.48 -17.44 -2.68
N GLY A 154 2.18 -16.31 -2.68
CA GLY A 154 3.01 -15.88 -3.81
C GLY A 154 4.14 -16.87 -4.12
N PHE A 155 4.83 -17.38 -3.09
CA PHE A 155 5.84 -18.44 -3.29
C PHE A 155 5.23 -19.74 -3.81
N LYS A 156 4.13 -20.17 -3.24
CA LYS A 156 3.41 -21.35 -3.68
C LYS A 156 3.01 -21.26 -5.15
N ILE A 157 2.55 -20.10 -5.60
CA ILE A 157 2.20 -19.83 -6.99
C ILE A 157 3.46 -19.83 -7.88
N GLY A 158 4.54 -19.18 -7.44
CA GLY A 158 5.80 -19.13 -8.18
C GLY A 158 6.41 -20.52 -8.40
N ASP A 159 6.51 -21.32 -7.34
CA ASP A 159 7.02 -22.69 -7.40
C ASP A 159 6.14 -23.58 -8.30
N PHE A 160 4.84 -23.34 -8.24
CA PHE A 160 3.88 -24.03 -9.06
C PHE A 160 4.15 -23.83 -10.57
N TYR A 161 4.26 -22.57 -11.04
CA TYR A 161 4.57 -22.29 -12.44
C TYR A 161 5.93 -22.81 -12.87
N PHE A 162 6.94 -22.65 -12.00
CA PHE A 162 8.27 -23.16 -12.29
C PHE A 162 8.30 -24.70 -12.41
N ASN A 163 7.48 -25.39 -11.61
CA ASN A 163 7.32 -26.85 -11.76
C ASN A 163 6.63 -27.24 -13.07
N LEU A 164 5.69 -26.43 -13.57
CA LEU A 164 5.04 -26.68 -14.86
C LEU A 164 5.99 -26.54 -16.06
N LEU A 165 7.04 -25.74 -15.93
CA LEU A 165 8.05 -25.60 -16.98
C LEU A 165 8.93 -26.84 -17.16
N LYS A 166 8.99 -27.76 -16.17
CA LYS A 166 9.73 -29.01 -16.34
C LYS A 166 9.17 -29.80 -17.54
N LYS A 167 10.04 -30.32 -18.39
CA LYS A 167 9.66 -30.97 -19.67
C LYS A 167 8.57 -32.02 -19.49
N GLU A 168 8.66 -32.85 -18.45
CA GLU A 168 7.67 -33.89 -18.12
C GLU A 168 6.28 -33.37 -17.78
N ASN A 169 6.17 -32.14 -17.29
CA ASN A 169 4.90 -31.50 -16.98
C ASN A 169 4.42 -30.64 -18.13
N PHE A 170 5.31 -29.89 -18.74
CA PHE A 170 5.01 -29.01 -19.87
C PHE A 170 4.45 -29.75 -21.07
N GLU A 171 4.95 -30.97 -21.36
CA GLU A 171 4.47 -31.81 -22.45
C GLU A 171 3.01 -32.26 -22.24
N LYS A 172 2.54 -32.38 -21.00
CA LYS A 172 1.17 -32.77 -20.66
C LYS A 172 0.14 -31.67 -20.94
N ILE A 173 0.58 -30.42 -21.09
CA ILE A 173 -0.28 -29.30 -21.44
C ILE A 173 -0.56 -29.39 -22.96
N GLU A 174 -1.76 -29.77 -23.35
CA GLU A 174 -2.09 -30.02 -24.77
C GLU A 174 -2.31 -28.72 -25.56
N ASP A 175 -2.77 -27.66 -24.93
CA ASP A 175 -3.13 -26.37 -25.52
C ASP A 175 -1.93 -25.45 -25.62
N GLU A 176 -1.67 -24.90 -26.83
CA GLU A 176 -0.56 -23.99 -27.08
C GLU A 176 -0.71 -22.66 -26.33
N GLU A 177 -1.92 -22.09 -26.29
CA GLU A 177 -2.21 -20.87 -25.53
C GLU A 177 -1.92 -21.04 -24.04
N CYS A 178 -2.30 -22.19 -23.46
CA CYS A 178 -1.97 -22.49 -22.06
C CYS A 178 -0.47 -22.62 -21.82
N ARG A 179 0.29 -23.19 -22.78
CA ARG A 179 1.77 -23.25 -22.69
C ARG A 179 2.39 -21.86 -22.68
N GLU A 180 1.90 -20.97 -23.55
CA GLU A 180 2.34 -19.58 -23.60
C GLU A 180 2.08 -18.86 -22.27
N ILE A 181 0.89 -19.04 -21.71
CA ILE A 181 0.49 -18.48 -20.41
C ILE A 181 1.43 -18.99 -19.31
N VAL A 182 1.74 -20.30 -19.29
CA VAL A 182 2.65 -20.88 -18.29
C VAL A 182 4.05 -20.24 -18.36
N ILE A 183 4.63 -20.09 -19.57
CA ILE A 183 5.93 -19.43 -19.71
C ILE A 183 5.86 -17.98 -19.25
N THR A 184 4.82 -17.26 -19.64
CA THR A 184 4.63 -15.85 -19.28
C THR A 184 4.49 -15.67 -17.78
N ASN A 185 3.69 -16.51 -17.13
CA ASN A 185 3.43 -16.41 -15.70
C ASN A 185 4.61 -16.91 -14.86
N ALA A 186 5.32 -17.95 -15.29
CA ALA A 186 6.56 -18.37 -14.64
C ALA A 186 7.60 -17.25 -14.66
N ARG A 187 7.79 -16.60 -15.80
CA ARG A 187 8.68 -15.45 -15.94
C ARG A 187 8.27 -14.30 -15.02
N PHE A 188 6.99 -13.96 -14.99
CA PHE A 188 6.45 -12.89 -14.15
C PHE A 188 6.61 -13.23 -12.66
N SER A 189 6.27 -14.46 -12.24
CA SER A 189 6.39 -14.89 -10.84
C SER A 189 7.82 -14.86 -10.32
N ILE A 190 8.81 -15.19 -11.17
CA ILE A 190 10.23 -15.11 -10.81
C ILE A 190 10.63 -13.66 -10.51
N ALA A 191 10.10 -12.68 -11.25
CA ALA A 191 10.40 -11.27 -11.01
C ALA A 191 9.95 -10.80 -9.62
N PHE A 192 8.88 -11.37 -9.09
CA PHE A 192 8.34 -11.07 -7.77
C PHE A 192 8.81 -12.04 -6.66
N TYR A 193 9.78 -12.87 -6.94
CA TYR A 193 10.36 -13.82 -5.99
C TYR A 193 11.27 -13.10 -4.98
N GLU A 194 10.75 -12.07 -4.35
CA GLU A 194 11.50 -11.21 -3.45
C GLU A 194 11.30 -11.56 -1.98
N GLY A 195 12.42 -11.52 -1.28
CA GLY A 195 12.57 -11.02 0.05
C GLY A 195 11.77 -11.61 1.19
N ILE A 196 11.95 -12.90 1.58
CA ILE A 196 11.69 -13.33 2.93
C ILE A 196 13.00 -13.75 3.56
N GLU A 197 13.30 -13.30 4.75
CA GLU A 197 14.37 -13.70 5.70
C GLU A 197 15.82 -13.89 5.21
N ASN A 198 16.09 -14.22 3.94
CA ASN A 198 17.45 -14.34 3.43
C ASN A 198 17.54 -13.82 1.98
N GLN A 199 17.55 -12.52 1.83
CA GLN A 199 17.56 -11.82 0.54
C GLN A 199 18.68 -12.30 -0.40
N ALA A 200 19.89 -12.49 0.10
CA ALA A 200 21.06 -12.88 -0.70
C ALA A 200 20.86 -14.22 -1.42
N GLN A 201 20.34 -15.24 -0.72
CA GLN A 201 20.06 -16.55 -1.32
C GLN A 201 18.93 -16.44 -2.34
N LYS A 202 17.88 -15.68 -2.03
CA LYS A 202 16.74 -15.48 -2.92
C LYS A 202 17.13 -14.78 -4.22
N ASN A 203 17.95 -13.75 -4.15
CA ASN A 203 18.46 -13.05 -5.32
C ASN A 203 19.30 -13.96 -6.23
N GLN A 204 20.11 -14.86 -5.64
CA GLN A 204 20.84 -15.85 -6.39
C GLN A 204 19.91 -16.83 -7.11
N GLU A 205 18.91 -17.40 -6.40
CA GLU A 205 17.91 -18.30 -6.96
C GLU A 205 17.11 -17.61 -8.07
N GLN A 206 16.76 -16.35 -7.90
CA GLN A 206 16.07 -15.54 -8.92
C GLN A 206 16.88 -15.42 -10.20
N ILE A 207 18.17 -15.08 -10.09
CA ILE A 207 19.08 -14.99 -11.23
C ILE A 207 19.19 -16.33 -11.93
N GLU A 208 19.37 -17.44 -11.20
CA GLU A 208 19.47 -18.78 -11.77
C GLU A 208 18.19 -19.18 -12.50
N LYS A 209 17.02 -18.92 -11.90
CA LYS A 209 15.72 -19.18 -12.54
C LYS A 209 15.51 -18.32 -13.80
N LEU A 210 15.90 -17.05 -13.78
CA LEU A 210 15.81 -16.16 -14.95
C LEU A 210 16.77 -16.60 -16.07
N LEU A 211 17.96 -17.05 -15.75
CA LEU A 211 18.89 -17.62 -16.73
C LEU A 211 18.32 -18.89 -17.36
N TYR A 212 17.71 -19.77 -16.55
CA TYR A 212 16.99 -20.94 -17.09
C TYR A 212 15.87 -20.52 -18.05
N MET A 213 15.08 -19.50 -17.69
CA MET A 213 14.04 -18.96 -18.56
C MET A 213 14.60 -18.42 -19.88
N LEU A 214 15.77 -17.79 -19.83
CA LEU A 214 16.46 -17.27 -21.02
C LEU A 214 16.90 -18.40 -21.97
N ASP A 215 17.31 -19.54 -21.41
CA ASP A 215 17.76 -20.69 -22.17
C ASP A 215 16.61 -21.47 -22.84
N LEU A 216 15.36 -21.28 -22.43
CA LEU A 216 14.19 -21.94 -23.08
C LEU A 216 14.13 -21.67 -24.58
N GLU A 217 14.50 -20.46 -25.01
CA GLU A 217 14.52 -20.10 -26.44
C GLU A 217 15.54 -20.92 -27.28
N ASN A 218 16.52 -21.52 -26.64
CA ASN A 218 17.55 -22.34 -27.30
C ASN A 218 17.18 -23.83 -27.29
N ASP A 219 16.22 -24.24 -26.49
CA ASP A 219 15.80 -25.63 -26.37
C ASP A 219 14.78 -26.00 -27.44
N SER A 220 15.18 -26.95 -28.32
CA SER A 220 14.32 -27.43 -29.41
C SER A 220 13.00 -28.04 -28.91
N PHE A 221 12.94 -28.52 -27.68
CA PHE A 221 11.72 -29.06 -27.06
C PHE A 221 10.63 -28.00 -26.97
N TYR A 222 10.93 -26.85 -26.37
CA TYR A 222 9.96 -25.76 -26.19
C TYR A 222 9.61 -25.12 -27.54
N LYS A 223 10.59 -24.91 -28.42
CA LYS A 223 10.34 -24.38 -29.78
C LYS A 223 9.37 -25.25 -30.58
N LYS A 224 9.48 -26.57 -30.45
CA LYS A 224 8.58 -27.51 -31.14
C LYS A 224 7.16 -27.43 -30.60
N LEU A 225 6.99 -27.22 -29.30
CA LEU A 225 5.69 -27.16 -28.61
C LEU A 225 5.04 -25.78 -28.71
N LEU A 226 5.81 -24.74 -29.07
CA LEU A 226 5.42 -23.35 -29.20
C LEU A 226 5.98 -22.69 -30.44
N PRO A 227 5.57 -23.15 -31.65
CA PRO A 227 6.12 -22.64 -32.90
C PRO A 227 5.75 -21.18 -33.20
N GLY A 228 4.61 -20.70 -32.67
CA GLY A 228 4.10 -19.34 -32.84
C GLY A 228 4.55 -18.34 -31.76
N TYR A 229 5.24 -18.79 -30.71
CA TYR A 229 5.57 -17.95 -29.58
C TYR A 229 6.60 -16.85 -29.91
N GLU A 230 6.36 -15.64 -29.41
CA GLU A 230 7.24 -14.47 -29.63
C GLU A 230 8.52 -14.56 -28.78
N TRP A 231 9.45 -15.46 -29.10
CA TRP A 231 10.70 -15.68 -28.37
C TRP A 231 11.54 -14.42 -28.21
N GLN A 232 11.51 -13.49 -29.19
CA GLN A 232 12.21 -12.21 -29.08
C GLN A 232 11.63 -11.32 -27.95
N TYR A 233 10.31 -11.30 -27.81
CA TYR A 233 9.65 -10.59 -26.71
C TYR A 233 9.91 -11.26 -25.36
N HIS A 234 9.86 -12.60 -25.33
CA HIS A 234 10.25 -13.38 -24.16
C HIS A 234 11.67 -13.04 -23.69
N ARG A 235 12.65 -13.07 -24.59
CA ARG A 235 14.05 -12.72 -24.33
C ARG A 235 14.15 -11.32 -23.72
N TYR A 236 13.48 -10.34 -24.34
CA TYR A 236 13.46 -8.97 -23.83
C TYR A 236 12.98 -8.92 -22.37
N ARG A 237 11.84 -9.56 -22.07
CA ARG A 237 11.25 -9.56 -20.71
C ARG A 237 12.15 -10.27 -19.71
N VAL A 238 12.78 -11.37 -20.04
CA VAL A 238 13.72 -12.05 -19.13
C VAL A 238 14.96 -11.18 -18.87
N LEU A 239 15.52 -10.57 -19.92
CA LEU A 239 16.66 -9.65 -19.77
C LEU A 239 16.30 -8.41 -18.93
N GLN A 240 15.08 -7.90 -19.08
CA GLN A 240 14.53 -6.82 -18.26
C GLN A 240 14.55 -7.19 -16.77
N TYR A 241 13.99 -8.35 -16.42
CA TYR A 241 13.97 -8.80 -15.03
C TYR A 241 15.38 -9.11 -14.48
N LEU A 242 16.28 -9.65 -15.29
CA LEU A 242 17.68 -9.81 -14.91
C LEU A 242 18.36 -8.46 -14.62
N SER A 243 18.03 -7.44 -15.41
CA SER A 243 18.58 -6.09 -15.21
C SER A 243 18.12 -5.45 -13.89
N MET A 244 16.93 -5.83 -13.38
CA MET A 244 16.38 -5.39 -12.11
C MET A 244 16.94 -6.15 -10.89
N ALA A 245 17.63 -7.27 -11.10
CA ALA A 245 18.15 -8.10 -10.00
C ALA A 245 19.25 -7.43 -9.15
N THR A 246 19.72 -6.26 -9.56
CA THR A 246 20.76 -5.47 -8.86
C THR A 246 20.19 -4.21 -8.19
N GLU A 247 18.88 -4.04 -8.13
CA GLU A 247 18.28 -2.94 -7.37
C GLU A 247 18.76 -2.94 -5.91
N LYS A 248 18.74 -1.76 -5.27
CA LYS A 248 19.32 -1.55 -3.94
C LYS A 248 19.01 -2.67 -2.96
N GLN A 249 17.77 -3.12 -2.93
CA GLN A 249 17.34 -4.20 -2.03
C GLN A 249 17.83 -5.57 -2.49
N ASN A 250 17.96 -5.77 -3.80
CA ASN A 250 18.32 -7.03 -4.42
C ASN A 250 19.84 -7.20 -4.63
N ALA A 251 20.61 -6.13 -4.68
CA ALA A 251 22.07 -6.19 -4.83
C ALA A 251 22.79 -6.73 -3.57
N ALA A 252 22.13 -6.71 -2.42
CA ALA A 252 22.70 -7.22 -1.17
C ALA A 252 23.03 -8.72 -1.29
N GLY A 253 24.32 -9.06 -1.15
CA GLY A 253 24.80 -10.42 -1.19
C GLY A 253 25.13 -10.98 -2.58
N LEU A 254 25.01 -10.20 -3.64
CA LEU A 254 25.52 -10.59 -4.96
C LEU A 254 27.03 -10.48 -5.00
N THR A 255 27.68 -11.48 -5.66
CA THR A 255 29.12 -11.45 -5.90
C THR A 255 29.46 -10.50 -7.05
N CYS A 256 30.75 -10.06 -7.12
CA CYS A 256 31.20 -9.24 -8.25
C CYS A 256 31.00 -9.95 -9.61
N GLU A 257 31.09 -11.29 -9.65
CA GLU A 257 30.86 -12.07 -10.85
C GLU A 257 29.39 -12.03 -11.26
N GLN A 258 28.45 -12.12 -10.32
CA GLN A 258 27.01 -12.01 -10.57
C GLN A 258 26.64 -10.61 -11.04
N ILE A 259 27.19 -9.56 -10.42
CA ILE A 259 26.99 -8.17 -10.86
C ILE A 259 27.53 -7.97 -12.29
N ALA A 260 28.71 -8.51 -12.59
CA ALA A 260 29.27 -8.44 -13.95
C ALA A 260 28.41 -9.19 -14.98
N LEU A 261 27.85 -10.35 -14.60
CA LEU A 261 26.93 -11.11 -15.45
C LEU A 261 25.62 -10.33 -15.70
N VAL A 262 25.02 -9.76 -14.67
CA VAL A 262 23.81 -8.93 -14.81
C VAL A 262 24.12 -7.72 -15.69
N CYS A 263 25.24 -7.04 -15.50
CA CYS A 263 25.65 -5.94 -16.37
C CYS A 263 25.78 -6.38 -17.84
N GLN A 264 26.40 -7.53 -18.12
CA GLN A 264 26.49 -8.09 -19.47
C GLN A 264 25.09 -8.34 -20.07
N LYS A 265 24.16 -8.89 -19.28
CA LYS A 265 22.76 -9.15 -19.72
C LYS A 265 21.99 -7.85 -19.94
N THR A 266 22.25 -6.82 -19.16
CA THR A 266 21.66 -5.49 -19.36
C THR A 266 22.20 -4.82 -20.64
N GLU A 267 23.47 -4.98 -20.96
CA GLU A 267 24.04 -4.53 -22.24
C GLU A 267 23.41 -5.29 -23.43
N GLU A 268 23.06 -6.56 -23.25
CA GLU A 268 22.35 -7.37 -24.22
C GLU A 268 20.91 -6.87 -24.38
N LEU A 269 20.20 -6.56 -23.31
CA LEU A 269 18.87 -5.94 -23.30
C LEU A 269 18.86 -4.64 -24.12
N SER A 270 19.79 -3.74 -23.81
CA SER A 270 19.90 -2.44 -24.48
C SER A 270 20.13 -2.62 -26.00
N ARG A 271 21.06 -3.50 -26.40
CA ARG A 271 21.29 -3.81 -27.82
C ARG A 271 20.05 -4.38 -28.49
N LEU A 272 19.36 -5.31 -27.85
CA LEU A 272 18.16 -5.94 -28.37
C LEU A 272 17.05 -4.90 -28.59
N TYR A 273 16.82 -4.02 -27.61
CA TYR A 273 15.82 -2.96 -27.67
C TYR A 273 16.12 -1.98 -28.83
N TYR A 274 17.32 -1.40 -28.85
CA TYR A 274 17.67 -0.37 -29.83
C TYR A 274 17.75 -0.90 -31.25
N SER A 275 18.08 -2.19 -31.44
CA SER A 275 18.08 -2.84 -32.79
C SER A 275 16.68 -3.15 -33.30
N ASN A 276 15.65 -3.19 -32.42
CA ASN A 276 14.29 -3.59 -32.77
C ASN A 276 13.23 -2.64 -32.16
N LYS A 277 13.56 -1.34 -32.11
CA LYS A 277 12.79 -0.34 -31.38
C LYS A 277 11.31 -0.31 -31.75
N GLU A 278 10.96 -0.34 -33.00
CA GLU A 278 9.58 -0.31 -33.49
C GLU A 278 8.79 -1.55 -33.04
N PHE A 279 9.41 -2.75 -33.10
CA PHE A 279 8.79 -3.99 -32.60
C PHE A 279 8.43 -3.91 -31.14
N PHE A 280 9.31 -3.33 -30.29
CA PHE A 280 9.06 -3.24 -28.86
C PHE A 280 8.09 -2.12 -28.49
N LYS A 281 8.10 -0.99 -29.19
CA LYS A 281 7.15 0.10 -28.96
C LYS A 281 5.69 -0.31 -29.10
N GLU A 282 5.38 -1.23 -30.02
CA GLU A 282 4.02 -1.73 -30.21
C GLU A 282 3.56 -2.68 -29.09
N ARG A 283 4.49 -3.28 -28.33
CA ARG A 283 4.23 -4.34 -27.36
C ARG A 283 4.43 -3.93 -25.90
N LEU A 284 5.19 -2.88 -25.68
CA LEU A 284 5.52 -2.40 -24.34
C LEU A 284 4.63 -1.20 -23.97
N GLN A 285 4.31 -1.09 -22.70
CA GLN A 285 3.68 0.12 -22.17
C GLN A 285 4.65 1.32 -22.30
N SER A 286 4.12 2.52 -22.44
CA SER A 286 4.90 3.72 -22.77
C SER A 286 6.09 3.96 -21.85
N GLY A 287 5.96 3.76 -20.55
CA GLY A 287 7.03 3.98 -19.58
C GLY A 287 8.09 2.89 -19.48
N GLU A 288 7.92 1.74 -20.17
CA GLU A 288 8.86 0.61 -20.12
C GLU A 288 9.95 0.66 -21.20
N THR A 289 10.04 1.74 -21.97
CA THR A 289 10.84 1.80 -23.18
C THR A 289 12.29 2.28 -22.96
N GLU A 290 12.63 3.46 -23.52
CA GLU A 290 14.01 3.96 -23.53
C GLU A 290 14.54 4.29 -22.13
N ALA A 291 13.74 5.00 -21.34
CA ALA A 291 14.17 5.45 -20.00
C ALA A 291 14.51 4.27 -19.09
N PHE A 292 13.73 3.19 -19.15
CA PHE A 292 14.01 1.97 -18.39
C PHE A 292 15.32 1.30 -18.83
N CYS A 293 15.50 1.07 -20.13
CA CYS A 293 16.73 0.48 -20.66
C CYS A 293 17.97 1.32 -20.33
N ASP A 294 17.86 2.64 -20.49
CA ASP A 294 18.98 3.56 -20.24
C ASP A 294 19.34 3.65 -18.77
N PHE A 295 18.31 3.65 -17.89
CA PHE A 295 18.53 3.67 -16.45
C PHE A 295 19.26 2.40 -15.98
N TYR A 296 18.75 1.20 -16.29
CA TYR A 296 19.38 -0.04 -15.85
C TYR A 296 20.73 -0.27 -16.48
N LEU A 297 20.94 0.19 -17.72
CA LEU A 297 22.27 0.15 -18.34
C LEU A 297 23.27 0.99 -17.54
N ALA A 298 22.92 2.23 -17.22
CA ALA A 298 23.77 3.11 -16.43
C ALA A 298 24.00 2.54 -15.00
N HIS A 299 22.93 2.06 -14.35
CA HIS A 299 22.97 1.49 -13.01
C HIS A 299 23.91 0.25 -12.94
N ASN A 300 23.70 -0.71 -13.81
CA ASN A 300 24.50 -1.94 -13.81
C ASN A 300 25.94 -1.71 -14.27
N GLN A 301 26.21 -0.73 -15.15
CA GLN A 301 27.57 -0.32 -15.50
C GLN A 301 28.29 0.34 -14.33
N PHE A 302 27.57 1.16 -13.54
CA PHE A 302 28.12 1.76 -12.33
C PHE A 302 28.44 0.71 -11.26
N LEU A 303 27.54 -0.22 -10.97
CA LEU A 303 27.76 -1.30 -10.02
C LEU A 303 28.93 -2.24 -10.44
N ALA A 304 29.07 -2.49 -11.74
CA ALA A 304 30.15 -3.27 -12.29
C ALA A 304 31.48 -2.49 -12.43
N GLY A 305 31.54 -1.23 -12.00
CA GLY A 305 32.73 -0.38 -12.06
C GLY A 305 33.15 0.03 -13.48
N LYS A 306 32.25 -0.07 -14.48
CA LYS A 306 32.50 0.34 -15.88
C LYS A 306 32.39 1.85 -16.10
N ILE A 307 31.61 2.54 -15.28
CA ILE A 307 31.49 4.00 -15.24
C ILE A 307 31.68 4.50 -13.82
N ASP A 308 32.18 5.72 -13.68
CA ASP A 308 32.36 6.36 -12.38
C ASP A 308 31.05 7.03 -11.87
N LYS A 309 31.06 7.44 -10.61
CA LYS A 309 29.91 8.07 -9.94
C LYS A 309 29.46 9.35 -10.66
N GLU A 310 30.38 10.18 -11.13
CA GLU A 310 30.03 11.44 -11.79
C GLU A 310 29.28 11.19 -13.10
N THR A 311 29.78 10.26 -13.90
CA THR A 311 29.13 9.81 -15.15
C THR A 311 27.75 9.21 -14.86
N TYR A 312 27.63 8.35 -13.85
CA TYR A 312 26.36 7.75 -13.45
C TYR A 312 25.32 8.80 -13.07
N VAL A 313 25.66 9.71 -12.13
CA VAL A 313 24.77 10.80 -11.70
C VAL A 313 24.31 11.65 -12.87
N LYS A 314 25.21 11.99 -13.80
CA LYS A 314 24.88 12.77 -15.00
C LYS A 314 23.87 12.04 -15.90
N LEU A 315 24.05 10.74 -16.12
CA LEU A 315 23.16 9.94 -16.97
C LEU A 315 21.77 9.83 -16.34
N ILE A 316 21.66 9.41 -15.08
CA ILE A 316 20.34 9.22 -14.44
C ILE A 316 19.61 10.53 -14.20
N THR A 317 20.32 11.65 -13.91
CA THR A 317 19.72 12.98 -13.84
C THR A 317 19.14 13.39 -15.21
N SER A 318 19.82 13.07 -16.29
CA SER A 318 19.31 13.35 -17.64
C SER A 318 18.05 12.56 -17.95
N ILE A 319 17.97 11.30 -17.52
CA ILE A 319 16.78 10.44 -17.66
C ILE A 319 15.63 11.03 -16.82
N TYR A 320 15.89 11.33 -15.55
CA TYR A 320 14.90 11.90 -14.64
C TYR A 320 14.27 13.21 -15.15
N ASN A 321 15.09 14.07 -15.74
CA ASN A 321 14.62 15.35 -16.29
C ASN A 321 13.76 15.20 -17.57
N LYS A 322 13.85 14.07 -18.25
CA LYS A 322 13.07 13.77 -19.47
C LYS A 322 11.85 12.89 -19.17
N ALA A 323 11.76 12.30 -17.98
CA ALA A 323 10.66 11.41 -17.64
C ALA A 323 9.32 12.16 -17.65
N ASP A 324 8.31 11.56 -18.26
CA ASP A 324 6.95 12.06 -18.20
C ASP A 324 6.37 11.75 -16.81
N ARG A 325 6.14 12.80 -16.03
CA ARG A 325 5.60 12.69 -14.67
C ARG A 325 4.08 12.53 -14.63
N LYS A 326 3.42 12.57 -15.78
CA LYS A 326 1.99 12.28 -15.93
C LYS A 326 1.75 10.85 -16.41
N ASP A 327 2.80 10.12 -16.71
CA ASP A 327 2.72 8.70 -17.03
C ASP A 327 2.79 7.87 -15.75
N TYR A 328 1.69 7.20 -15.43
CA TYR A 328 1.51 6.34 -14.24
C TYR A 328 1.50 4.85 -14.58
N CYS A 329 1.91 4.46 -15.78
CA CYS A 329 2.14 3.06 -16.06
C CYS A 329 3.25 2.52 -15.15
N PHE A 330 3.26 1.21 -14.90
CA PHE A 330 4.21 0.59 -13.96
C PHE A 330 5.66 0.99 -14.23
N GLY A 331 6.12 0.93 -15.49
CA GLY A 331 7.50 1.27 -15.82
C GLY A 331 7.84 2.74 -15.61
N ALA A 332 6.93 3.66 -15.92
CA ALA A 332 7.13 5.09 -15.71
C ALA A 332 7.11 5.45 -14.23
N SER A 333 6.18 4.87 -13.47
CA SER A 333 6.11 5.07 -12.02
C SER A 333 7.37 4.59 -11.33
N TYR A 334 7.90 3.44 -11.73
CA TYR A 334 9.13 2.88 -11.23
C TYR A 334 10.31 3.86 -11.45
N ILE A 335 10.49 4.37 -12.66
CA ILE A 335 11.54 5.34 -12.99
C ILE A 335 11.35 6.67 -12.22
N ASN A 336 10.12 7.17 -12.12
CA ASN A 336 9.82 8.42 -11.43
C ASN A 336 10.06 8.37 -9.92
N LEU A 337 10.13 7.19 -9.32
CA LEU A 337 10.43 7.00 -7.90
C LEU A 337 11.82 6.42 -7.67
N GLN A 338 12.25 5.43 -8.42
CA GLN A 338 13.55 4.79 -8.23
C GLN A 338 14.72 5.71 -8.56
N ILE A 339 14.69 6.45 -9.67
CA ILE A 339 15.78 7.37 -10.02
C ILE A 339 15.97 8.46 -8.95
N PRO A 340 14.91 9.13 -8.45
CA PRO A 340 15.06 10.03 -7.31
C PRO A 340 15.71 9.40 -6.10
N LEU A 341 15.33 8.18 -5.72
CA LEU A 341 15.93 7.46 -4.61
C LEU A 341 17.43 7.22 -4.84
N GLU A 342 17.80 6.71 -6.01
CA GLU A 342 19.21 6.48 -6.38
C GLU A 342 20.02 7.78 -6.33
N LEU A 343 19.47 8.90 -6.83
CA LEU A 343 20.12 10.21 -6.76
C LEU A 343 20.34 10.66 -5.32
N LEU A 344 19.36 10.49 -4.45
CA LEU A 344 19.48 10.86 -3.02
C LEU A 344 20.53 10.00 -2.30
N LEU A 345 20.55 8.70 -2.57
CA LEU A 345 21.53 7.77 -1.97
C LEU A 345 23.00 8.09 -2.34
N LEU A 346 23.21 8.76 -3.47
CA LEU A 346 24.54 9.16 -3.92
C LEU A 346 25.03 10.49 -3.32
N ILE A 347 24.15 11.26 -2.68
CA ILE A 347 24.50 12.53 -2.03
C ILE A 347 25.08 12.25 -0.63
N ASP A 348 26.18 12.90 -0.30
CA ASP A 348 26.75 12.84 1.05
C ASP A 348 25.86 13.66 2.02
N LYS A 349 25.20 12.97 2.96
CA LYS A 349 24.28 13.59 3.94
C LYS A 349 24.97 14.65 4.83
N ASN A 350 26.28 14.57 4.99
CA ASN A 350 27.04 15.48 5.84
C ASN A 350 27.69 16.64 5.07
N ASN A 351 27.76 16.55 3.73
CA ASN A 351 28.43 17.56 2.91
C ASN A 351 27.85 17.61 1.49
N TYR A 352 26.77 18.35 1.31
CA TYR A 352 26.12 18.53 0.02
C TYR A 352 26.24 19.99 -0.48
N SER A 353 26.39 20.13 -1.77
CA SER A 353 26.47 21.42 -2.46
C SER A 353 25.10 22.10 -2.58
N MET A 354 25.08 23.40 -2.85
CA MET A 354 23.85 24.13 -3.16
C MET A 354 23.08 23.52 -4.35
N LYS A 355 23.78 22.94 -5.32
CA LYS A 355 23.15 22.25 -6.47
C LYS A 355 22.43 20.97 -6.02
N GLU A 356 23.03 20.20 -5.15
CA GLU A 356 22.42 19.00 -4.58
C GLU A 356 21.25 19.36 -3.67
N GLN A 357 21.35 20.41 -2.88
CA GLN A 357 20.21 20.92 -2.10
C GLN A 357 19.02 21.29 -2.98
N ASN A 358 19.23 22.00 -4.07
CA ASN A 358 18.16 22.32 -5.02
C ASN A 358 17.57 21.05 -5.67
N LEU A 359 18.39 20.07 -5.96
CA LEU A 359 17.94 18.77 -6.49
C LEU A 359 17.04 18.06 -5.47
N ILE A 360 17.46 17.98 -4.20
CA ILE A 360 16.67 17.38 -3.12
C ILE A 360 15.31 18.06 -2.99
N GLN A 361 15.29 19.38 -2.92
CA GLN A 361 14.03 20.16 -2.84
C GLN A 361 13.11 19.91 -4.04
N THR A 362 13.69 19.81 -5.23
CA THR A 362 12.94 19.50 -6.45
C THR A 362 12.36 18.09 -6.41
N ILE A 363 13.13 17.10 -5.96
CA ILE A 363 12.66 15.71 -5.80
C ILE A 363 11.47 15.67 -4.85
N TYR A 364 11.56 16.27 -3.66
CA TYR A 364 10.46 16.23 -2.68
C TYR A 364 9.21 16.96 -3.18
N LYS A 365 9.37 18.09 -3.85
CA LYS A 365 8.25 18.79 -4.49
C LYS A 365 7.55 17.92 -5.54
N ASN A 366 8.34 17.29 -6.41
CA ASN A 366 7.82 16.41 -7.46
C ASN A 366 7.16 15.16 -6.87
N LEU A 367 7.69 14.62 -5.79
CA LEU A 367 7.14 13.45 -5.08
C LEU A 367 5.72 13.71 -4.58
N LEU A 368 5.48 14.86 -3.97
CA LEU A 368 4.13 15.25 -3.51
C LEU A 368 3.14 15.35 -4.66
N SER A 369 3.51 16.00 -5.75
CA SER A 369 2.64 16.13 -6.92
C SER A 369 2.40 14.78 -7.59
N TYR A 370 3.44 13.96 -7.71
CA TYR A 370 3.34 12.62 -8.28
C TYR A 370 2.37 11.74 -7.47
N ALA A 371 2.51 11.72 -6.14
CA ALA A 371 1.64 10.97 -5.25
C ALA A 371 0.16 11.35 -5.42
N PHE A 372 -0.13 12.65 -5.57
CA PHE A 372 -1.51 13.12 -5.75
C PHE A 372 -2.14 12.65 -7.08
N HIS A 373 -1.35 12.54 -8.15
CA HIS A 373 -1.87 12.17 -9.47
C HIS A 373 -1.83 10.66 -9.74
N MET A 374 -1.19 9.86 -8.86
CA MET A 374 -1.19 8.41 -9.02
C MET A 374 -2.61 7.82 -8.94
N PRO A 375 -2.98 6.93 -9.84
CA PRO A 375 -4.26 6.25 -9.74
C PRO A 375 -4.33 5.39 -8.48
N ASN A 376 -5.47 5.39 -7.79
CA ASN A 376 -5.71 4.48 -6.68
C ASN A 376 -5.93 3.06 -7.22
N GLY A 377 -5.06 2.13 -6.89
CA GLY A 377 -5.15 0.75 -7.35
C GLY A 377 -3.98 -0.09 -6.87
N GLU A 378 -3.98 -1.36 -7.23
CA GLU A 378 -2.99 -2.36 -6.81
C GLU A 378 -1.58 -2.09 -7.34
N SER A 379 -1.46 -1.37 -8.44
CA SER A 379 -0.17 -0.95 -9.01
C SER A 379 0.57 0.08 -8.15
N ILE A 380 -0.09 0.68 -7.17
CA ILE A 380 0.51 1.70 -6.29
C ILE A 380 1.47 1.08 -5.27
N SER A 381 1.22 -0.13 -4.85
CA SER A 381 1.88 -0.72 -3.69
C SER A 381 3.39 -0.83 -3.79
N PRO A 382 3.96 -1.28 -4.91
CA PRO A 382 5.41 -1.21 -5.08
C PRO A 382 5.95 0.23 -4.99
N MET A 383 5.11 1.21 -5.34
CA MET A 383 5.48 2.62 -5.32
C MET A 383 5.53 3.20 -3.90
N LEU A 384 4.73 2.64 -2.96
CA LEU A 384 4.72 3.09 -1.57
C LEU A 384 6.06 2.84 -0.88
N GLU A 385 6.71 1.73 -1.18
CA GLU A 385 8.03 1.41 -0.64
C GLU A 385 9.06 2.46 -1.07
N TYR A 386 9.15 2.75 -2.37
CA TYR A 386 10.04 3.80 -2.88
C TYR A 386 9.71 5.18 -2.31
N TYR A 387 8.44 5.49 -2.12
CA TYR A 387 8.02 6.74 -1.49
C TYR A 387 8.54 6.86 -0.06
N CYS A 388 8.38 5.81 0.74
CA CYS A 388 8.90 5.78 2.11
C CYS A 388 10.42 5.84 2.14
N ASP A 389 11.11 5.15 1.25
CA ASP A 389 12.57 5.17 1.14
C ASP A 389 13.09 6.56 0.77
N ILE A 390 12.43 7.26 -0.17
CA ILE A 390 12.79 8.64 -0.52
C ILE A 390 12.65 9.57 0.69
N ILE A 391 11.56 9.43 1.45
CA ILE A 391 11.35 10.22 2.66
C ILE A 391 12.45 9.94 3.69
N ASP A 392 12.92 8.70 3.81
CA ASP A 392 13.97 8.31 4.73
C ASP A 392 15.34 8.96 4.44
N GLU A 393 15.56 9.51 3.24
CA GLU A 393 16.89 9.98 2.87
C GLU A 393 17.20 11.41 3.36
N PHE A 394 16.37 12.40 3.07
CA PHE A 394 16.69 13.80 3.36
C PHE A 394 15.51 14.60 3.93
N ILE A 395 14.62 13.94 4.65
CA ILE A 395 13.51 14.63 5.30
C ILE A 395 14.05 15.68 6.30
N GLU A 396 13.30 16.75 6.50
CA GLU A 396 13.59 17.89 7.35
C GLU A 396 14.61 18.84 6.71
N GLU A 397 15.86 18.52 6.72
CA GLU A 397 16.87 19.30 6.01
C GLU A 397 17.72 18.38 5.11
N PRO A 398 17.97 18.75 3.88
CA PRO A 398 17.67 20.05 3.24
C PRO A 398 16.36 20.08 2.44
N SER A 399 15.46 19.10 2.56
CA SER A 399 14.23 19.02 1.75
C SER A 399 13.30 20.21 1.94
N GLY A 400 13.29 20.82 3.12
CA GLY A 400 12.37 21.88 3.50
C GLY A 400 11.00 21.39 3.99
N TYR A 401 10.81 20.07 4.11
CA TYR A 401 9.58 19.42 4.62
C TYR A 401 9.87 18.66 5.90
N THR A 402 8.94 18.68 6.86
CA THR A 402 9.02 17.79 8.01
C THR A 402 8.47 16.41 7.67
N CYS A 403 8.88 15.39 8.41
CA CYS A 403 8.34 14.03 8.29
C CYS A 403 6.81 14.04 8.47
N GLU A 404 6.31 14.75 9.48
CA GLU A 404 4.88 14.93 9.72
C GLU A 404 4.15 15.50 8.49
N GLN A 405 4.67 16.58 7.89
CA GLN A 405 4.06 17.19 6.70
C GLN A 405 4.01 16.21 5.52
N MET A 406 5.11 15.49 5.25
CA MET A 406 5.17 14.55 4.14
C MET A 406 4.17 13.41 4.33
N MET A 407 4.09 12.82 5.54
CA MET A 407 3.17 11.72 5.84
C MET A 407 1.71 12.15 5.77
N LEU A 408 1.36 13.30 6.33
CA LEU A 408 -0.01 13.82 6.28
C LEU A 408 -0.43 14.22 4.86
N ASN A 409 0.46 14.84 4.08
CA ASN A 409 0.17 15.15 2.68
C ASN A 409 -0.04 13.87 1.84
N TYR A 410 0.72 12.83 2.13
CA TYR A 410 0.56 11.54 1.50
C TYR A 410 -0.82 10.92 1.84
N LEU A 411 -1.20 10.91 3.13
CA LEU A 411 -2.53 10.47 3.53
C LEU A 411 -3.64 11.30 2.88
N ALA A 412 -3.46 12.62 2.76
CA ALA A 412 -4.41 13.48 2.07
C ALA A 412 -4.56 13.10 0.60
N ALA A 413 -3.45 12.80 -0.09
CA ALA A 413 -3.45 12.42 -1.50
C ALA A 413 -4.16 11.08 -1.75
N PHE A 414 -3.84 10.06 -0.97
CA PHE A 414 -4.33 8.69 -1.20
C PHE A 414 -5.61 8.34 -0.45
N HIS A 415 -5.80 8.86 0.76
CA HIS A 415 -6.99 8.56 1.56
C HIS A 415 -7.46 9.77 2.38
N PRO A 416 -8.08 10.77 1.74
CA PRO A 416 -8.59 11.97 2.41
C PRO A 416 -9.39 11.71 3.70
N PRO A 417 -10.21 10.64 3.82
CA PRO A 417 -10.88 10.34 5.07
C PRO A 417 -9.96 10.06 6.24
N THR A 418 -8.82 9.35 6.04
CA THR A 418 -7.82 9.14 7.10
C THR A 418 -7.11 10.44 7.45
N TYR A 419 -6.79 11.28 6.47
CA TYR A 419 -6.22 12.60 6.74
C TYR A 419 -7.16 13.47 7.60
N VAL A 420 -8.44 13.59 7.20
CA VAL A 420 -9.44 14.33 7.97
C VAL A 420 -9.57 13.78 9.39
N HIS A 421 -9.65 12.45 9.52
CA HIS A 421 -9.68 11.76 10.80
C HIS A 421 -8.47 12.13 11.68
N SER A 422 -7.26 12.06 11.15
CA SER A 422 -6.04 12.43 11.89
C SER A 422 -6.10 13.88 12.41
N ILE A 423 -6.52 14.82 11.57
CA ILE A 423 -6.68 16.22 12.00
C ILE A 423 -7.76 16.37 13.07
N MET A 424 -8.89 15.67 12.94
CA MET A 424 -9.98 15.71 13.93
C MET A 424 -9.53 15.12 15.28
N VAL A 425 -8.81 13.99 15.25
CA VAL A 425 -8.23 13.38 16.47
C VAL A 425 -7.25 14.36 17.13
N GLY A 426 -6.44 15.06 16.33
CA GLY A 426 -5.56 16.14 16.82
C GLY A 426 -6.31 17.23 17.56
N LEU A 427 -7.37 17.77 16.96
CA LEU A 427 -8.19 18.86 17.52
C LEU A 427 -8.92 18.44 18.81
N ILE A 428 -9.46 17.21 18.85
CA ILE A 428 -10.13 16.66 20.02
C ILE A 428 -9.11 16.46 21.16
N THR A 429 -7.95 15.86 20.85
CA THR A 429 -6.87 15.63 21.82
C THR A 429 -6.33 16.93 22.40
N GLU A 430 -6.10 17.94 21.54
CA GLU A 430 -5.70 19.28 21.98
C GLU A 430 -6.71 19.88 22.96
N CYS A 431 -7.98 19.83 22.62
CA CYS A 431 -9.06 20.34 23.48
C CYS A 431 -9.09 19.63 24.83
N LEU A 432 -9.10 18.29 24.84
CA LEU A 432 -9.12 17.50 26.07
C LEU A 432 -7.86 17.73 26.91
N CYS A 433 -6.67 17.79 26.29
CA CYS A 433 -5.41 18.04 26.99
C CYS A 433 -5.40 19.43 27.65
N ARG A 434 -5.85 20.43 26.94
CA ARG A 434 -5.97 21.81 27.42
C ARG A 434 -6.84 21.91 28.68
N HIS A 435 -8.01 21.30 28.64
CA HIS A 435 -8.90 21.26 29.80
C HIS A 435 -8.37 20.38 30.92
N LEU A 436 -7.72 19.26 30.63
CA LEU A 436 -7.10 18.38 31.62
C LEU A 436 -6.05 19.11 32.45
N ILE A 437 -5.18 19.91 31.83
CA ILE A 437 -4.17 20.72 32.52
C ILE A 437 -4.82 21.72 33.48
N HIS A 438 -5.98 22.28 33.15
CA HIS A 438 -6.69 23.22 34.03
C HIS A 438 -7.40 22.53 35.18
N VAL A 439 -8.05 21.39 34.92
CA VAL A 439 -8.95 20.73 35.89
C VAL A 439 -8.23 19.67 36.73
N ARG A 440 -7.38 18.86 36.10
CA ARG A 440 -6.72 17.68 36.71
C ARG A 440 -5.24 17.59 36.32
N PRO A 441 -4.42 18.65 36.51
CA PRO A 441 -3.01 18.67 36.07
C PRO A 441 -2.18 17.54 36.70
N GLU A 442 -2.57 17.01 37.84
CA GLU A 442 -1.89 15.90 38.50
C GLU A 442 -1.82 14.62 37.70
N ILE A 443 -2.74 14.43 36.73
CA ILE A 443 -2.74 13.26 35.81
C ILE A 443 -1.53 13.29 34.88
N LEU A 444 -1.02 14.48 34.57
CA LEU A 444 0.14 14.68 33.70
C LEU A 444 1.49 14.70 34.43
N ILE A 445 1.50 14.50 35.74
CA ILE A 445 2.75 14.29 36.49
C ILE A 445 3.41 13.01 35.97
N GLY A 446 4.70 13.12 35.62
CA GLY A 446 5.46 12.04 34.98
C GLY A 446 5.60 12.22 33.45
N PHE A 447 4.87 13.16 32.85
CA PHE A 447 5.22 13.63 31.50
C PHE A 447 6.66 14.20 31.52
N PRO A 448 7.44 14.07 30.44
CA PRO A 448 8.84 14.50 30.42
C PRO A 448 9.06 15.89 31.04
N ASP A 449 9.95 15.97 32.02
CA ASP A 449 10.26 17.16 32.83
C ASP A 449 9.08 17.77 33.61
N CYS A 450 8.02 17.01 33.87
CA CYS A 450 6.85 17.43 34.65
C CYS A 450 6.69 16.56 35.89
N ASP A 451 7.46 16.84 36.96
CA ASP A 451 7.44 16.12 38.24
C ASP A 451 6.48 16.74 39.26
N THR A 452 5.94 17.93 39.00
CA THR A 452 4.96 18.64 39.84
C THR A 452 3.85 19.28 39.02
N VAL A 453 2.73 19.61 39.67
CA VAL A 453 1.60 20.32 39.07
C VAL A 453 2.02 21.69 38.54
N GLU A 454 2.92 22.38 39.25
CA GLU A 454 3.45 23.68 38.80
C GLU A 454 4.17 23.57 37.48
N LYS A 455 5.04 22.55 37.31
CA LYS A 455 5.74 22.30 36.03
C LYS A 455 4.80 21.91 34.90
N VAL A 456 3.76 21.13 35.17
CA VAL A 456 2.71 20.83 34.21
C VAL A 456 2.05 22.13 33.71
N ARG A 457 1.74 23.05 34.60
CA ARG A 457 1.15 24.36 34.26
C ARG A 457 2.13 25.28 33.53
N GLU A 458 3.39 25.31 33.93
CA GLU A 458 4.45 26.07 33.27
C GLU A 458 4.65 25.59 31.84
N LYS A 459 4.65 24.29 31.61
CA LYS A 459 4.82 23.64 30.27
C LYS A 459 3.51 23.49 29.49
N TYR A 460 2.46 24.22 29.86
CA TYR A 460 1.13 24.14 29.23
C TYR A 460 1.19 24.11 27.70
N LYS A 461 1.89 25.07 27.07
CA LYS A 461 1.96 25.18 25.61
C LYS A 461 2.69 23.99 24.98
N GLU A 462 3.78 23.54 25.59
CA GLU A 462 4.58 22.41 25.14
C GLU A 462 3.76 21.12 25.16
N ILE A 463 3.07 20.85 26.30
CA ILE A 463 2.26 19.63 26.46
C ILE A 463 1.09 19.63 25.50
N VAL A 464 0.38 20.76 25.32
CA VAL A 464 -0.75 20.87 24.40
C VAL A 464 -0.31 20.69 22.94
N SER A 465 0.80 21.32 22.56
CA SER A 465 1.38 21.15 21.24
C SER A 465 1.83 19.70 20.99
N PHE A 466 2.51 19.08 21.97
CA PHE A 466 2.90 17.68 21.91
C PHE A 466 1.69 16.76 21.74
N ALA A 467 0.62 16.97 22.51
CA ALA A 467 -0.60 16.17 22.41
C ALA A 467 -1.25 16.28 21.04
N TYR A 468 -1.33 17.50 20.44
CA TYR A 468 -1.85 17.72 19.10
C TYR A 468 -1.01 16.99 18.04
N HIS A 469 0.30 17.21 18.00
CA HIS A 469 1.19 16.61 17.00
C HIS A 469 1.27 15.09 17.13
N SER A 470 1.28 14.55 18.35
CA SER A 470 1.19 13.10 18.57
C SER A 470 -0.10 12.52 18.00
N ALA A 471 -1.21 13.23 18.21
CA ALA A 471 -2.52 12.78 17.77
C ALA A 471 -2.68 12.83 16.24
N ILE A 472 -2.19 13.86 15.54
CA ILE A 472 -2.26 13.88 14.08
C ILE A 472 -1.34 12.84 13.42
N CYS A 473 -0.31 12.37 14.13
CA CYS A 473 0.61 11.34 13.68
C CYS A 473 0.19 9.91 14.07
N HIS A 474 -0.89 9.71 14.85
CA HIS A 474 -1.22 8.38 15.41
C HIS A 474 -1.40 7.31 14.33
N ASP A 475 -1.97 7.69 13.20
CA ASP A 475 -2.37 6.83 12.09
C ASP A 475 -1.40 6.84 10.88
N VAL A 476 -0.22 7.46 10.97
CA VAL A 476 0.71 7.54 9.83
C VAL A 476 1.16 6.16 9.33
N GLY A 477 1.16 5.15 10.19
CA GLY A 477 1.47 3.77 9.78
C GLY A 477 0.46 3.14 8.82
N LYS A 478 -0.71 3.74 8.62
CA LYS A 478 -1.68 3.31 7.60
C LYS A 478 -1.20 3.57 6.17
N ILE A 479 -0.15 4.35 5.99
CA ILE A 479 0.45 4.58 4.67
C ILE A 479 0.81 3.25 3.99
N SER A 480 1.39 2.31 4.72
CA SER A 480 1.82 1.02 4.19
C SER A 480 0.69 0.04 3.85
N ILE A 481 -0.52 0.31 4.35
CA ILE A 481 -1.69 -0.56 4.18
C ILE A 481 -2.85 0.19 3.53
N ILE A 482 -2.56 1.29 2.85
CA ILE A 482 -3.60 2.20 2.35
C ILE A 482 -4.59 1.51 1.41
N ASP A 483 -4.11 0.57 0.60
CA ASP A 483 -4.96 -0.19 -0.33
C ASP A 483 -5.94 -1.11 0.40
N THR A 484 -5.55 -1.64 1.57
CA THR A 484 -6.42 -2.48 2.40
C THR A 484 -7.56 -1.67 3.01
N ILE A 485 -7.32 -0.41 3.37
CA ILE A 485 -8.34 0.47 3.96
C ILE A 485 -9.31 1.06 2.93
N PHE A 486 -9.04 0.92 1.63
CA PHE A 486 -9.97 1.30 0.56
C PHE A 486 -11.15 0.33 0.36
N VAL A 487 -11.22 -0.76 1.11
CA VAL A 487 -12.27 -1.77 0.95
C VAL A 487 -13.57 -1.30 1.60
N TYR A 488 -14.32 -0.45 0.91
CA TYR A 488 -15.64 -0.01 1.37
C TYR A 488 -16.79 -0.92 0.93
N GLY A 489 -16.54 -1.82 -0.01
CA GLY A 489 -17.56 -2.62 -0.67
C GLY A 489 -18.11 -3.78 0.16
N ARG A 490 -17.40 -4.18 1.23
CA ARG A 490 -17.72 -5.33 2.07
C ARG A 490 -17.14 -5.18 3.48
N ARG A 491 -17.44 -6.12 4.36
CA ARG A 491 -16.73 -6.23 5.63
C ARG A 491 -15.29 -6.65 5.37
N LEU A 492 -14.37 -6.09 6.16
CA LEU A 492 -12.97 -6.55 6.16
C LEU A 492 -12.89 -8.05 6.48
N LEU A 493 -12.04 -8.74 5.78
CA LEU A 493 -11.66 -10.11 6.10
C LEU A 493 -10.75 -10.12 7.34
N ASP A 494 -10.72 -11.25 8.07
CA ASP A 494 -9.90 -11.33 9.30
C ASP A 494 -8.42 -11.03 9.01
N MET A 495 -7.89 -11.53 7.87
CA MET A 495 -6.52 -11.25 7.44
C MET A 495 -6.26 -9.76 7.13
N GLU A 496 -7.24 -9.05 6.57
CA GLU A 496 -7.13 -7.61 6.34
C GLU A 496 -7.17 -6.83 7.65
N PHE A 497 -8.01 -7.30 8.59
CA PHE A 497 -8.04 -6.71 9.92
C PHE A 497 -6.74 -6.95 10.69
N ASP A 498 -6.12 -8.13 10.55
CA ASP A 498 -4.81 -8.41 11.13
C ASP A 498 -3.73 -7.52 10.51
N LEU A 499 -3.80 -7.26 9.20
CA LEU A 499 -2.91 -6.30 8.54
C LEU A 499 -3.13 -4.87 9.10
N ILE A 500 -4.38 -4.44 9.28
CA ILE A 500 -4.67 -3.14 9.88
C ILE A 500 -4.07 -3.02 11.29
N LYS A 501 -4.07 -4.08 12.09
CA LYS A 501 -3.46 -4.08 13.44
C LYS A 501 -1.95 -3.82 13.43
N THR A 502 -1.28 -3.90 12.29
CA THR A 502 0.16 -3.62 12.20
C THR A 502 0.49 -2.13 12.19
N HIS A 503 -0.46 -1.25 11.79
CA HIS A 503 -0.16 0.18 11.59
C HIS A 503 0.39 0.92 12.83
N PRO A 504 0.05 0.58 14.10
CA PRO A 504 0.67 1.26 15.24
C PRO A 504 2.18 0.99 15.31
N LYS A 505 2.60 -0.25 15.03
CA LYS A 505 4.01 -0.64 15.02
C LYS A 505 4.76 -0.04 13.84
N THR A 506 4.13 -0.01 12.67
CA THR A 506 4.65 0.65 11.47
C THR A 506 4.80 2.14 11.69
N GLY A 507 3.77 2.81 12.24
CA GLY A 507 3.83 4.23 12.59
C GLY A 507 4.93 4.53 13.62
N TYR A 508 5.08 3.70 14.65
CA TYR A 508 6.17 3.81 15.61
C TYR A 508 7.54 3.72 14.92
N ASN A 509 7.73 2.72 14.08
CA ASN A 509 8.99 2.49 13.37
C ASN A 509 9.35 3.65 12.43
N LEU A 510 8.34 4.22 11.79
CA LEU A 510 8.49 5.35 10.89
C LEU A 510 8.85 6.63 11.69
N LEU A 511 8.04 6.99 12.68
CA LEU A 511 8.22 8.24 13.44
C LEU A 511 9.53 8.28 14.24
N LYS A 512 9.98 7.14 14.78
CA LYS A 512 11.22 7.10 15.61
C LYS A 512 12.49 7.37 14.82
N LYS A 513 12.46 7.27 13.49
CA LYS A 513 13.63 7.49 12.63
C LYS A 513 14.06 8.97 12.62
N TYR A 514 13.13 9.89 12.76
CA TYR A 514 13.35 11.32 12.55
C TYR A 514 13.38 12.10 13.86
N ALA A 515 14.25 13.12 13.93
CA ALA A 515 14.44 13.92 15.13
C ALA A 515 13.17 14.70 15.51
N SER A 516 12.43 15.21 14.53
CA SER A 516 11.22 16.01 14.75
C SER A 516 10.03 15.19 15.27
N THR A 517 9.90 13.90 14.85
CA THR A 517 8.73 13.07 15.14
C THR A 517 8.98 11.94 16.13
N ARG A 518 10.25 11.64 16.44
CA ARG A 518 10.63 10.55 17.35
C ARG A 518 9.88 10.59 18.69
N GLN A 519 9.64 11.78 19.21
CA GLN A 519 8.92 11.98 20.44
C GLN A 519 7.46 11.52 20.41
N TYR A 520 6.83 11.42 19.22
CA TYR A 520 5.44 11.01 19.04
C TYR A 520 5.27 9.49 18.84
N ALA A 521 6.37 8.78 18.62
CA ALA A 521 6.33 7.38 18.22
C ALA A 521 5.58 6.47 19.21
N GLU A 522 5.83 6.62 20.53
CA GLU A 522 5.13 5.81 21.55
C GLU A 522 3.62 6.05 21.57
N VAL A 523 3.16 7.27 21.26
CA VAL A 523 1.73 7.57 21.19
C VAL A 523 1.12 6.83 20.00
N ALA A 524 1.78 6.84 18.83
CA ALA A 524 1.35 6.07 17.68
C ALA A 524 1.34 4.55 17.97
N LEU A 525 2.30 4.03 18.74
CA LEU A 525 2.33 2.62 19.13
C LEU A 525 1.16 2.23 20.03
N GLY A 526 0.80 3.13 20.99
CA GLY A 526 -0.09 2.79 22.09
C GLY A 526 -1.57 3.15 21.87
N HIS A 527 -1.93 3.92 20.85
CA HIS A 527 -3.27 4.51 20.71
C HIS A 527 -4.43 3.51 20.59
N HIS A 528 -4.16 2.23 20.31
CA HIS A 528 -5.14 1.16 20.32
C HIS A 528 -5.06 0.23 21.55
N LYS A 529 -4.15 0.49 22.51
CA LYS A 529 -4.10 -0.26 23.76
C LYS A 529 -5.17 0.22 24.74
N TRP A 530 -5.88 -0.71 25.34
CA TRP A 530 -6.82 -0.38 26.39
C TRP A 530 -6.12 0.20 27.61
N TYR A 531 -6.80 1.05 28.35
CA TYR A 531 -6.27 1.72 29.54
C TYR A 531 -5.64 0.75 30.56
N ASP A 532 -6.29 -0.42 30.78
CA ASP A 532 -5.83 -1.47 31.70
C ASP A 532 -4.85 -2.47 31.05
N ASN A 533 -4.47 -2.28 29.81
CA ASN A 533 -3.64 -3.18 28.98
C ASN A 533 -4.22 -4.59 28.77
N SER A 534 -5.45 -4.90 29.19
CA SER A 534 -6.05 -6.22 29.05
C SER A 534 -6.34 -6.61 27.60
N ARG A 535 -6.52 -5.63 26.71
CA ARG A 535 -6.84 -5.81 25.28
C ARG A 535 -6.19 -4.70 24.44
N GLY A 536 -6.49 -4.77 23.12
CA GLY A 536 -5.94 -3.85 22.14
C GLY A 536 -4.63 -4.35 21.56
N TYR A 537 -4.05 -3.59 20.65
CA TYR A 537 -2.82 -3.94 19.93
C TYR A 537 -1.86 -2.75 19.84
N PRO A 538 -0.54 -3.01 19.67
CA PRO A 538 0.12 -4.32 19.65
C PRO A 538 0.13 -4.98 21.05
N GLU A 539 0.14 -6.32 21.08
CA GLU A 539 0.04 -7.07 22.37
C GLU A 539 1.27 -6.87 23.25
N ASP A 540 2.44 -6.74 22.66
CA ASP A 540 3.75 -6.63 23.30
C ASP A 540 4.05 -5.24 23.91
N PHE A 541 3.15 -4.26 23.75
CA PHE A 541 3.33 -2.92 24.34
C PHE A 541 2.48 -2.72 25.60
N ASP A 542 3.14 -2.33 26.68
CA ASP A 542 2.52 -2.02 27.98
C ASP A 542 2.56 -0.51 28.25
N THR A 543 1.42 0.16 28.05
CA THR A 543 1.28 1.61 28.22
C THR A 543 1.53 2.07 29.65
N SER A 544 1.38 1.20 30.68
CA SER A 544 1.61 1.56 32.07
C SER A 544 3.05 1.93 32.38
N LYS A 545 3.98 1.53 31.51
CA LYS A 545 5.41 1.83 31.62
C LYS A 545 5.82 3.11 30.90
N SER A 546 4.91 3.70 30.12
CA SER A 546 5.18 4.93 29.37
C SER A 546 4.87 6.17 30.19
N SER A 547 5.80 7.14 30.22
CA SER A 547 5.55 8.48 30.74
C SER A 547 4.53 9.27 29.94
N LEU A 548 4.21 8.80 28.72
CA LEU A 548 3.23 9.39 27.81
C LEU A 548 1.83 8.77 27.96
N LYS A 549 1.63 7.86 28.94
CA LYS A 549 0.36 7.17 29.10
C LYS A 549 -0.87 8.11 29.11
N PRO A 550 -0.89 9.24 29.82
CA PRO A 550 -2.05 10.14 29.78
C PRO A 550 -2.35 10.69 28.38
N ILE A 551 -1.33 10.94 27.58
CA ILE A 551 -1.50 11.39 26.18
C ILE A 551 -2.01 10.24 25.28
N ILE A 552 -1.49 9.01 25.48
CA ILE A 552 -1.99 7.81 24.80
C ILE A 552 -3.47 7.61 25.09
N ASP A 553 -3.88 7.74 26.37
CA ASP A 553 -5.29 7.60 26.79
C ASP A 553 -6.18 8.70 26.16
N LEU A 554 -5.67 9.93 26.03
CA LEU A 554 -6.36 11.02 25.32
C LEU A 554 -6.54 10.70 23.83
N VAL A 555 -5.49 10.23 23.18
CA VAL A 555 -5.53 9.90 21.74
C VAL A 555 -6.45 8.72 21.47
N LEU A 556 -6.39 7.64 22.28
CA LEU A 556 -7.35 6.53 22.21
C LEU A 556 -8.80 7.02 22.30
N CYS A 557 -9.09 7.89 23.26
CA CYS A 557 -10.44 8.45 23.42
C CYS A 557 -10.85 9.29 22.22
N ALA A 558 -9.96 10.16 21.73
CA ALA A 558 -10.22 11.05 20.59
C ALA A 558 -10.41 10.28 19.28
N ASP A 559 -9.59 9.25 19.04
CA ASP A 559 -9.73 8.33 17.90
C ASP A 559 -11.10 7.63 17.91
N CYS A 560 -11.45 7.01 19.06
CA CYS A 560 -12.75 6.37 19.21
C CYS A 560 -13.91 7.34 19.07
N LEU A 561 -13.81 8.55 19.59
CA LEU A 561 -14.84 9.59 19.53
C LEU A 561 -15.05 10.07 18.08
N ASP A 562 -13.97 10.38 17.38
CA ASP A 562 -14.08 10.80 15.97
C ASP A 562 -14.62 9.66 15.11
N ALA A 563 -14.08 8.45 15.26
CA ALA A 563 -14.56 7.27 14.53
C ALA A 563 -16.03 6.95 14.81
N ALA A 564 -16.53 7.15 16.02
CA ALA A 564 -17.92 6.91 16.38
C ALA A 564 -18.89 7.97 15.86
N THR A 565 -18.44 9.23 15.74
CA THR A 565 -19.30 10.37 15.41
C THR A 565 -19.20 10.85 13.97
N ASP A 566 -18.17 10.40 13.22
CA ASP A 566 -18.03 10.76 11.81
C ASP A 566 -19.06 10.03 10.94
N THR A 567 -19.73 10.80 10.09
CA THR A 567 -20.74 10.31 9.14
C THR A 567 -20.24 10.28 7.71
N VAL A 568 -19.02 10.74 7.45
CA VAL A 568 -18.47 10.90 6.10
C VAL A 568 -17.39 9.88 5.79
N GLY A 569 -16.50 9.59 6.72
CA GLY A 569 -15.36 8.71 6.46
C GLY A 569 -15.62 7.21 6.68
N ARG A 570 -16.84 6.81 7.09
CA ARG A 570 -17.12 5.45 7.56
C ARG A 570 -18.41 4.88 6.95
N SER A 571 -18.28 3.91 6.06
CA SER A 571 -19.41 3.27 5.38
C SER A 571 -20.29 2.37 6.28
N TYR A 572 -19.85 2.06 7.49
CA TYR A 572 -20.50 1.12 8.42
C TYR A 572 -21.13 1.82 9.65
N ASN A 573 -20.99 3.12 9.77
CA ASN A 573 -21.46 3.87 10.95
C ASN A 573 -22.45 4.97 10.55
N SER A 574 -23.58 5.03 11.25
CA SER A 574 -24.59 6.10 11.09
C SER A 574 -24.25 7.38 11.88
N GLY A 575 -23.08 7.43 12.53
CA GLY A 575 -22.65 8.51 13.41
C GLY A 575 -23.41 8.53 14.75
N LYS A 576 -22.69 8.28 15.84
CA LYS A 576 -23.25 8.39 17.20
C LYS A 576 -23.35 9.87 17.61
N LYS A 577 -24.28 10.18 18.48
CA LYS A 577 -24.28 11.46 19.20
C LYS A 577 -23.21 11.45 20.29
N LEU A 578 -22.73 12.63 20.68
CA LEU A 578 -21.75 12.77 21.75
C LEU A 578 -22.24 12.13 23.05
N ASP A 579 -23.53 12.29 23.41
CA ASP A 579 -24.12 11.70 24.62
C ASP A 579 -24.06 10.16 24.62
N ASP A 580 -24.22 9.54 23.45
CA ASP A 580 -24.17 8.08 23.32
C ASP A 580 -22.71 7.58 23.42
N PHE A 581 -21.74 8.38 22.96
CA PHE A 581 -20.32 8.08 23.16
C PHE A 581 -19.90 8.25 24.63
N ILE A 582 -20.43 9.26 25.32
CA ILE A 582 -20.17 9.45 26.76
C ILE A 582 -20.64 8.23 27.58
N LYS A 583 -21.78 7.63 27.22
CA LYS A 583 -22.23 6.36 27.86
C LYS A 583 -21.25 5.22 27.58
N GLU A 584 -20.72 5.13 26.36
CA GLU A 584 -19.68 4.13 26.03
C GLU A 584 -18.40 4.35 26.85
N LEU A 585 -18.00 5.61 27.09
CA LEU A 585 -16.86 5.93 27.96
C LEU A 585 -17.11 5.50 29.40
N GLU A 586 -18.34 5.67 29.91
CA GLU A 586 -18.73 5.24 31.27
C GLU A 586 -18.70 3.71 31.39
N GLU A 587 -19.27 3.00 30.41
CA GLU A 587 -19.29 1.54 30.35
C GLU A 587 -17.89 0.94 30.27
N GLY A 588 -17.00 1.59 29.54
CA GLY A 588 -15.59 1.19 29.37
C GLY A 588 -14.62 1.77 30.38
N SER A 589 -15.12 2.51 31.38
CA SER A 589 -14.29 3.17 32.39
C SER A 589 -13.47 2.18 33.21
N GLY A 590 -12.16 2.46 33.34
CA GLY A 590 -11.21 1.61 34.05
C GLY A 590 -10.76 0.37 33.30
N THR A 591 -11.35 0.08 32.12
CA THR A 591 -10.93 -1.01 31.22
C THR A 591 -10.39 -0.48 29.91
N ARG A 592 -11.27 -0.10 28.99
CA ARG A 592 -10.87 0.48 27.70
C ARG A 592 -10.41 1.92 27.84
N TYR A 593 -11.11 2.71 28.65
CA TYR A 593 -10.89 4.15 28.81
C TYR A 593 -10.43 4.51 30.21
N ALA A 594 -9.60 5.53 30.31
CA ALA A 594 -9.20 6.08 31.61
C ALA A 594 -10.42 6.64 32.36
N PRO A 595 -10.57 6.36 33.69
CA PRO A 595 -11.77 6.74 34.44
C PRO A 595 -12.07 8.25 34.43
N TRP A 596 -11.04 9.08 34.38
CA TRP A 596 -11.16 10.53 34.42
C TRP A 596 -11.67 11.14 33.10
N LEU A 597 -11.69 10.39 31.97
CA LEU A 597 -12.12 10.89 30.66
C LEU A 597 -13.60 11.24 30.61
N SER A 598 -14.46 10.35 31.12
CA SER A 598 -15.91 10.61 31.15
C SER A 598 -16.26 11.78 32.05
N GLU A 599 -15.56 11.94 33.20
CA GLU A 599 -15.72 13.07 34.09
C GLU A 599 -15.28 14.39 33.41
N LEU A 600 -14.16 14.36 32.68
CA LEU A 600 -13.63 15.53 31.97
C LEU A 600 -14.60 16.00 30.87
N ILE A 601 -15.08 15.09 30.00
CA ILE A 601 -15.94 15.46 28.87
C ILE A 601 -17.32 15.98 29.35
N LYS A 602 -17.79 15.57 30.51
CA LYS A 602 -19.06 16.05 31.09
C LYS A 602 -19.00 17.47 31.66
N ILE A 603 -17.81 18.04 31.82
CA ILE A 603 -17.70 19.45 32.23
C ILE A 603 -18.34 20.30 31.15
N PRO A 604 -19.28 21.23 31.47
CA PRO A 604 -20.06 21.94 30.46
C PRO A 604 -19.22 22.65 29.38
N GLU A 605 -18.11 23.25 29.76
CA GLU A 605 -17.22 23.95 28.85
C GLU A 605 -16.53 22.94 27.91
N VAL A 606 -16.05 21.80 28.43
CA VAL A 606 -15.41 20.73 27.65
C VAL A 606 -16.42 20.11 26.68
N TYR A 607 -17.61 19.80 27.17
CA TYR A 607 -18.71 19.28 26.33
C TYR A 607 -19.03 20.22 25.19
N SER A 608 -19.16 21.51 25.46
CA SER A 608 -19.45 22.53 24.45
C SER A 608 -18.34 22.65 23.41
N ASP A 609 -17.07 22.65 23.83
CA ASP A 609 -15.91 22.71 22.95
C ASP A 609 -15.82 21.45 22.05
N ILE A 610 -16.00 20.27 22.62
CA ILE A 610 -16.05 19.01 21.84
C ILE A 610 -17.21 19.01 20.84
N GLN A 611 -18.42 19.42 21.28
CA GLN A 611 -19.58 19.55 20.40
C GLN A 611 -19.30 20.50 19.21
N TYR A 612 -18.61 21.62 19.46
CA TYR A 612 -18.19 22.55 18.43
C TYR A 612 -17.17 21.90 17.46
N ILE A 613 -16.19 21.16 17.99
CA ILE A 613 -15.19 20.45 17.16
C ILE A 613 -15.87 19.41 16.28
N LEU A 614 -16.75 18.58 16.84
CA LEU A 614 -17.45 17.52 16.08
C LEU A 614 -18.43 18.04 15.03
N THR A 615 -18.83 19.29 15.10
CA THR A 615 -19.80 19.90 14.17
C THR A 615 -19.14 20.95 13.26
N SER A 616 -18.92 22.15 13.79
CA SER A 616 -18.45 23.30 13.00
C SER A 616 -17.01 23.14 12.55
N ARG A 617 -16.11 22.68 13.46
CA ARG A 617 -14.70 22.53 13.12
C ARG A 617 -14.48 21.35 12.16
N ARG A 618 -15.24 20.24 12.28
CA ARG A 618 -15.22 19.14 11.31
C ARG A 618 -15.54 19.62 9.88
N LYS A 619 -16.60 20.43 9.73
CA LYS A 619 -16.92 21.04 8.43
C LYS A 619 -15.77 21.89 7.90
N GLN A 620 -15.14 22.65 8.77
CA GLN A 620 -13.99 23.46 8.41
C GLN A 620 -12.79 22.60 7.98
N THR A 621 -12.55 21.47 8.65
CA THR A 621 -11.49 20.52 8.29
C THR A 621 -11.71 19.94 6.89
N TYR A 622 -12.94 19.55 6.53
CA TYR A 622 -13.27 19.12 5.16
C TYR A 622 -13.02 20.22 4.12
N ARG A 623 -13.35 21.48 4.45
CA ARG A 623 -13.06 22.62 3.56
C ARG A 623 -11.55 22.86 3.37
N GLU A 624 -10.79 22.80 4.46
CA GLU A 624 -9.33 22.92 4.43
C GLU A 624 -8.71 21.77 3.60
N THR A 625 -9.23 20.55 3.75
CA THR A 625 -8.82 19.39 2.94
C THR A 625 -9.10 19.61 1.45
N PHE A 626 -10.27 20.14 1.10
CA PHE A 626 -10.58 20.49 -0.28
C PHE A 626 -9.56 21.45 -0.89
N TYR A 627 -9.21 22.52 -0.16
CA TYR A 627 -8.21 23.49 -0.64
C TYR A 627 -6.81 22.88 -0.74
N LEU A 628 -6.43 22.03 0.21
CA LEU A 628 -5.17 21.29 0.14
C LEU A 628 -5.10 20.42 -1.11
N LEU A 629 -6.13 19.61 -1.37
CA LEU A 629 -6.20 18.72 -2.53
C LEU A 629 -6.21 19.52 -3.85
N ARG A 630 -6.91 20.65 -3.89
CA ARG A 630 -6.92 21.53 -5.06
C ARG A 630 -5.55 22.16 -5.30
N ASP A 631 -4.87 22.61 -4.25
CA ASP A 631 -3.50 23.14 -4.34
C ASP A 631 -2.51 22.06 -4.84
N MET A 632 -2.66 20.81 -4.38
CA MET A 632 -1.88 19.68 -4.89
C MET A 632 -2.15 19.43 -6.39
N GLN A 633 -3.40 19.49 -6.82
CA GLN A 633 -3.79 19.31 -8.22
C GLN A 633 -3.25 20.44 -9.13
N GLU A 634 -3.27 21.68 -8.66
CA GLU A 634 -2.82 22.85 -9.41
C GLU A 634 -1.29 22.99 -9.45
N ARG A 635 -0.56 22.24 -8.61
CA ARG A 635 0.90 22.17 -8.69
C ARG A 635 1.30 21.41 -9.95
N ASP A 636 1.22 22.10 -11.09
CA ASP A 636 1.74 21.55 -12.35
C ASP A 636 3.24 21.26 -12.21
N ILE A 637 3.58 20.06 -12.61
CA ILE A 637 4.95 19.53 -12.66
C ILE A 637 5.66 20.08 -13.90
#